data_36895c05eaec3140dc7d31352bd01a32
#
_entry.id   36895c05eaec3140dc7d31352bd01a32
#
_cell.length_a   1.000
_cell.length_b   1.000
_cell.length_c   1.000
_cell.angle_alpha   90.00
_cell.angle_beta   90.00
_cell.angle_gamma   90.00
#
_symmetry.space_group_name_H-M   'P 1'
#
loop_
_entity.id
_entity.type
_entity.pdbx_description
1 polymer ?
#
loop_
_entity_poly.entity_id
_entity_poly.type
_entity_poly.pdbx_seq_one_letter_code
_entity_poly.pdbx_strand_id
1 'polypeptide(L)'
;MAKVIGIDLGTTNSVVAVMEGGDPTVIANQEGSRLTPSVVAFTKEGETLVGQVAKRQAITNADNTVFSIKRFMGRRYDEVLQEMKLVPYKVIKASNGDARVEIRGKVFSPPEISALVLRKLKEAAEAYLGEKVTQAVITVPAYFNDSQRQATKDAGAIAGLEVLRIVNEPTAAALAYGLDKKKDETVAVYDLGGGTFDISILEIGEGVVEVKATNGDTHLGGDDFDQRVIDWIADEFKKENGIDLRKDRMALQRLKEAAEKAKCELSTTVQTEINLPFITADATGPKHLVLTLTRAKLESLVAELIERSLTPCREAMRQAGVTAEDIDEVILVGGQTRMPKVQEEVKKLFGKEPNKTVNPDEVVAVGAAVQAAVLAGEVKDLLLLDITPLSLGIETLGGVMTRLIEANTTIPTKKSEVFTTAADSQPSVEVHVLQGERPMARDNRTLGRFHLDGIPPAPRGVPQIEVTFDIDANGILNVSARDKATGKQQNITITASSGLTKDEIERMKKEAESHAAEDARNREAIELKNQCDSLVYATERTLREHGDKVPAADKQAIESAMSEAREALKTDDLDRIKRAQEALTQASHKLAEVMYREAQAKSQQAGAGTSGEGASGQAAGGPKGDVVDAEFEDLGEKKKE
;
A
#
# COMPACT_ATOMS: atom_id res chain seq x y z
N MET A 1 -20.91 25.45 13.20
CA MET A 1 -20.71 24.13 12.56
C MET A 1 -20.14 23.23 13.63
N ALA A 2 -20.51 21.95 13.67
CA ALA A 2 -19.86 21.02 14.59
C ALA A 2 -18.35 20.97 14.29
N LYS A 3 -17.53 20.99 15.33
CA LYS A 3 -16.07 20.93 15.18
C LYS A 3 -15.64 19.55 14.68
N VAL A 4 -14.71 19.53 13.72
CA VAL A 4 -14.06 18.33 13.23
C VAL A 4 -12.72 18.19 13.93
N ILE A 5 -12.44 17.04 14.52
CA ILE A 5 -11.18 16.79 15.23
C ILE A 5 -10.17 16.05 14.37
N GLY A 6 -8.89 16.30 14.59
CA GLY A 6 -7.78 15.52 14.05
C GLY A 6 -7.27 14.53 15.08
N ILE A 7 -7.08 13.27 14.68
CA ILE A 7 -6.61 12.20 15.57
C ILE A 7 -5.41 11.52 14.95
N ASP A 8 -4.32 11.49 15.72
CA ASP A 8 -3.23 10.54 15.53
C ASP A 8 -3.54 9.26 16.32
N LEU A 9 -3.85 8.18 15.61
CA LEU A 9 -4.07 6.86 16.19
C LEU A 9 -2.76 6.07 16.19
N GLY A 10 -1.86 6.39 17.13
CA GLY A 10 -0.53 5.79 17.20
C GLY A 10 -0.50 4.36 17.77
N THR A 11 0.58 3.62 17.49
CA THR A 11 0.79 2.26 18.02
C THR A 11 0.93 2.25 19.54
N THR A 12 1.69 3.20 20.08
CA THR A 12 1.99 3.30 21.52
C THR A 12 1.15 4.37 22.21
N ASN A 13 1.08 5.56 21.63
CA ASN A 13 0.29 6.69 22.13
C ASN A 13 -0.56 7.27 21.01
N SER A 14 -1.71 7.79 21.37
CA SER A 14 -2.61 8.51 20.47
C SER A 14 -2.84 9.94 20.95
N VAL A 15 -3.11 10.85 20.00
CA VAL A 15 -3.24 12.29 20.26
C VAL A 15 -4.47 12.82 19.54
N VAL A 16 -5.16 13.79 20.14
CA VAL A 16 -6.26 14.51 19.51
C VAL A 16 -5.99 16.00 19.50
N ALA A 17 -6.32 16.64 18.39
CA ALA A 17 -6.19 18.08 18.21
C ALA A 17 -7.39 18.66 17.47
N VAL A 18 -7.57 19.98 17.59
CA VAL A 18 -8.64 20.73 16.93
C VAL A 18 -8.13 22.08 16.45
N MET A 19 -8.74 22.66 15.42
CA MET A 19 -8.48 24.04 15.03
C MET A 19 -9.32 25.02 15.83
N GLU A 20 -8.68 26.00 16.45
CA GLU A 20 -9.32 27.08 17.20
C GLU A 20 -8.73 28.43 16.83
N GLY A 21 -9.55 29.37 16.41
CA GLY A 21 -9.11 30.74 16.09
C GLY A 21 -8.08 30.84 14.93
N GLY A 22 -7.93 29.78 14.15
CA GLY A 22 -6.93 29.70 13.07
C GLY A 22 -5.67 28.89 13.43
N ASP A 23 -5.50 28.54 14.70
CA ASP A 23 -4.35 27.78 15.20
C ASP A 23 -4.74 26.37 15.65
N PRO A 24 -3.90 25.36 15.41
CA PRO A 24 -4.13 24.00 15.89
C PRO A 24 -3.82 23.86 17.38
N THR A 25 -4.74 23.28 18.14
CA THR A 25 -4.62 23.07 19.58
C THR A 25 -4.67 21.58 19.91
N VAL A 26 -3.63 21.05 20.58
CA VAL A 26 -3.61 19.68 21.09
C VAL A 26 -4.40 19.61 22.40
N ILE A 27 -5.37 18.71 22.43
CA ILE A 27 -6.29 18.57 23.57
C ILE A 27 -5.70 17.61 24.60
N ALA A 28 -5.64 18.05 25.86
CA ALA A 28 -5.27 17.17 26.97
C ALA A 28 -6.42 16.22 27.33
N ASN A 29 -6.07 14.97 27.66
CA ASN A 29 -7.03 13.98 28.13
C ASN A 29 -7.48 14.27 29.59
N GLN A 30 -8.38 13.46 30.11
CA GLN A 30 -8.93 13.60 31.49
C GLN A 30 -7.85 13.46 32.57
N GLU A 31 -6.74 12.81 32.29
CA GLU A 31 -5.58 12.67 33.17
C GLU A 31 -4.61 13.86 33.08
N GLY A 32 -4.93 14.88 32.27
CA GLY A 32 -4.13 16.09 32.06
C GLY A 32 -2.93 15.89 31.12
N SER A 33 -2.83 14.75 30.45
CA SER A 33 -1.77 14.46 29.47
C SER A 33 -2.25 14.74 28.05
N ARG A 34 -1.36 15.27 27.19
CA ARG A 34 -1.63 15.40 25.75
C ARG A 34 -1.51 14.08 25.02
N LEU A 35 -0.78 13.12 25.59
CA LEU A 35 -0.61 11.76 25.05
C LEU A 35 -1.53 10.80 25.79
N THR A 36 -2.30 10.03 25.05
CA THR A 36 -3.13 8.92 25.57
C THR A 36 -2.52 7.61 25.14
N PRO A 37 -2.02 6.76 26.08
CA PRO A 37 -1.54 5.43 25.73
C PRO A 37 -2.58 4.62 24.96
N SER A 38 -2.18 4.01 23.84
CA SER A 38 -3.02 3.13 23.01
C SER A 38 -3.15 1.74 23.67
N VAL A 39 -3.62 1.73 24.91
CA VAL A 39 -3.73 0.55 25.77
C VAL A 39 -5.15 0.40 26.27
N VAL A 40 -5.69 -0.82 26.19
CA VAL A 40 -7.03 -1.19 26.65
C VAL A 40 -6.93 -2.40 27.57
N ALA A 41 -7.53 -2.34 28.74
CA ALA A 41 -7.55 -3.45 29.68
C ALA A 41 -8.98 -3.80 30.11
N PHE A 42 -9.21 -5.09 30.38
CA PHE A 42 -10.48 -5.63 30.82
C PHE A 42 -10.32 -6.19 32.23
N THR A 43 -11.01 -5.60 33.21
CA THR A 43 -10.92 -6.00 34.61
C THR A 43 -11.71 -7.29 34.88
N LYS A 44 -11.51 -7.87 36.08
CA LYS A 44 -12.26 -9.06 36.51
C LYS A 44 -13.75 -8.76 36.68
N GLU A 45 -14.06 -7.57 37.03
CA GLU A 45 -15.41 -7.05 37.26
C GLU A 45 -16.15 -6.72 35.95
N GLY A 46 -15.45 -6.80 34.80
CA GLY A 46 -16.01 -6.54 33.48
C GLY A 46 -15.90 -5.09 33.01
N GLU A 47 -15.17 -4.25 33.75
CA GLU A 47 -14.87 -2.88 33.33
C GLU A 47 -13.84 -2.85 32.20
N THR A 48 -13.98 -1.86 31.33
CA THR A 48 -13.00 -1.56 30.26
C THR A 48 -12.24 -0.30 30.63
N LEU A 49 -10.94 -0.44 30.82
CA LEU A 49 -10.03 0.68 31.08
C LEU A 49 -9.28 1.05 29.80
N VAL A 50 -9.05 2.34 29.57
CA VAL A 50 -8.36 2.84 28.37
C VAL A 50 -7.32 3.89 28.78
N GLY A 51 -6.19 3.89 28.09
CA GLY A 51 -5.14 4.88 28.27
C GLY A 51 -4.26 4.60 29.50
N GLN A 52 -3.92 5.64 30.25
CA GLN A 52 -2.96 5.58 31.34
C GLN A 52 -3.42 4.64 32.47
N VAL A 53 -4.71 4.59 32.76
CA VAL A 53 -5.26 3.69 33.78
C VAL A 53 -5.14 2.22 33.37
N ALA A 54 -5.32 1.92 32.08
CA ALA A 54 -5.08 0.58 31.54
C ALA A 54 -3.59 0.20 31.59
N LYS A 55 -2.69 1.12 31.22
CA LYS A 55 -1.23 0.90 31.25
C LYS A 55 -0.74 0.60 32.68
N ARG A 56 -1.23 1.32 33.70
CA ARG A 56 -0.80 1.15 35.10
C ARG A 56 -1.06 -0.23 35.68
N GLN A 57 -2.12 -0.92 35.24
CA GLN A 57 -2.49 -2.25 35.76
C GLN A 57 -1.98 -3.41 34.87
N ALA A 58 -1.26 -3.12 33.79
CA ALA A 58 -0.81 -4.11 32.81
C ALA A 58 0.05 -5.23 33.42
N ILE A 59 0.89 -4.92 34.41
CA ILE A 59 1.75 -5.92 35.11
C ILE A 59 0.88 -6.98 35.76
N THR A 60 -0.19 -6.61 36.46
CA THR A 60 -1.04 -7.51 37.23
C THR A 60 -2.15 -8.17 36.43
N ASN A 61 -2.37 -7.70 35.20
CA ASN A 61 -3.45 -8.15 34.31
C ASN A 61 -2.97 -8.27 32.85
N ALA A 62 -1.76 -8.75 32.62
CA ALA A 62 -1.09 -8.78 31.32
C ALA A 62 -1.91 -9.50 30.24
N ASP A 63 -2.50 -10.65 30.57
CA ASP A 63 -3.30 -11.48 29.63
C ASP A 63 -4.58 -10.78 29.14
N ASN A 64 -5.06 -9.75 29.85
CA ASN A 64 -6.28 -9.02 29.52
C ASN A 64 -6.02 -7.52 29.25
N THR A 65 -4.77 -7.17 29.00
CA THR A 65 -4.34 -5.81 28.65
C THR A 65 -3.78 -5.83 27.24
N VAL A 66 -4.49 -5.15 26.34
CA VAL A 66 -4.18 -5.08 24.91
C VAL A 66 -3.42 -3.79 24.62
N PHE A 67 -2.26 -3.90 24.01
CA PHE A 67 -1.43 -2.79 23.51
C PHE A 67 -0.84 -3.16 22.15
N SER A 68 -0.26 -2.20 21.44
CA SER A 68 0.29 -2.37 20.09
C SER A 68 -0.71 -3.00 19.10
N ILE A 69 -2.00 -2.80 19.33
CA ILE A 69 -3.08 -3.41 18.51
C ILE A 69 -3.03 -2.95 17.04
N LYS A 70 -2.47 -1.78 16.77
CA LYS A 70 -2.28 -1.23 15.43
C LYS A 70 -1.45 -2.17 14.53
N ARG A 71 -0.55 -2.97 15.10
CA ARG A 71 0.24 -3.99 14.39
C ARG A 71 -0.60 -5.15 13.84
N PHE A 72 -1.82 -5.34 14.36
CA PHE A 72 -2.78 -6.37 13.92
C PHE A 72 -3.90 -5.83 13.04
N MET A 73 -3.99 -4.49 12.89
CA MET A 73 -5.04 -3.81 12.16
C MET A 73 -5.09 -4.26 10.69
N GLY A 74 -6.25 -4.78 10.25
CA GLY A 74 -6.48 -5.19 8.86
C GLY A 74 -5.61 -6.36 8.37
N ARG A 75 -5.02 -7.16 9.28
CA ARG A 75 -4.12 -8.27 8.95
C ARG A 75 -4.74 -9.63 9.19
N ARG A 76 -4.28 -10.60 8.41
CA ARG A 76 -4.62 -12.01 8.61
C ARG A 76 -3.75 -12.60 9.73
N TYR A 77 -4.28 -13.66 10.37
CA TYR A 77 -3.58 -14.37 11.44
C TYR A 77 -2.18 -14.87 11.04
N ASP A 78 -2.07 -15.39 9.82
CA ASP A 78 -0.82 -15.96 9.31
C ASP A 78 0.24 -14.89 9.00
N GLU A 79 -0.16 -13.61 8.90
CA GLU A 79 0.71 -12.45 8.66
C GLU A 79 1.30 -11.84 9.95
N VAL A 80 0.82 -12.25 11.12
CA VAL A 80 1.16 -11.62 12.42
C VAL A 80 1.82 -12.59 13.41
N LEU A 81 2.38 -13.68 12.92
CA LEU A 81 2.98 -14.72 13.77
C LEU A 81 4.18 -14.22 14.58
N GLN A 82 4.88 -13.19 14.11
CA GLN A 82 6.00 -12.59 14.84
C GLN A 82 5.50 -11.64 15.93
N GLU A 83 4.52 -10.78 15.60
CA GLU A 83 3.89 -9.85 16.52
C GLU A 83 3.23 -10.57 17.71
N MET A 84 2.65 -11.73 17.45
CA MET A 84 2.02 -12.56 18.50
C MET A 84 3.02 -13.01 19.59
N LYS A 85 4.30 -13.09 19.26
CA LYS A 85 5.35 -13.44 20.24
C LYS A 85 5.70 -12.28 21.18
N LEU A 86 5.37 -11.05 20.77
CA LEU A 86 5.72 -9.81 21.50
C LEU A 86 4.62 -9.37 22.46
N VAL A 87 3.46 -10.03 22.44
CA VAL A 87 2.29 -9.65 23.25
C VAL A 87 1.89 -10.77 24.21
N PRO A 88 1.46 -10.45 25.45
CA PRO A 88 1.06 -11.44 26.45
C PRO A 88 -0.37 -11.96 26.23
N TYR A 89 -1.24 -11.17 25.57
CA TYR A 89 -2.63 -11.52 25.31
C TYR A 89 -2.77 -12.53 24.17
N LYS A 90 -3.89 -13.25 24.16
CA LYS A 90 -4.13 -14.32 23.20
C LYS A 90 -4.65 -13.78 21.88
N VAL A 91 -3.93 -14.07 20.79
CA VAL A 91 -4.38 -13.81 19.42
C VAL A 91 -4.86 -15.12 18.80
N ILE A 92 -6.00 -15.09 18.13
CA ILE A 92 -6.65 -16.25 17.51
C ILE A 92 -6.96 -15.99 16.02
N LYS A 93 -7.12 -17.06 15.27
CA LYS A 93 -7.55 -17.02 13.87
C LYS A 93 -9.08 -17.05 13.79
N ALA A 94 -9.68 -16.04 13.20
CA ALA A 94 -11.11 -16.02 12.93
C ALA A 94 -11.48 -16.97 11.77
N SER A 95 -12.78 -17.25 11.60
CA SER A 95 -13.29 -18.11 10.52
C SER A 95 -12.97 -17.57 9.11
N ASN A 96 -12.89 -16.27 8.96
CA ASN A 96 -12.49 -15.59 7.72
C ASN A 96 -10.95 -15.49 7.55
N GLY A 97 -10.17 -15.98 8.52
CA GLY A 97 -8.71 -15.96 8.51
C GLY A 97 -8.07 -14.73 9.14
N ASP A 98 -8.82 -13.74 9.60
CA ASP A 98 -8.30 -12.53 10.23
C ASP A 98 -7.72 -12.80 11.62
N ALA A 99 -6.77 -11.95 12.04
CA ALA A 99 -6.29 -11.93 13.41
C ALA A 99 -7.35 -11.31 14.34
N ARG A 100 -7.65 -11.98 15.46
CA ARG A 100 -8.56 -11.53 16.50
C ARG A 100 -7.90 -11.66 17.88
N VAL A 101 -8.37 -10.88 18.82
CA VAL A 101 -7.88 -10.93 20.21
C VAL A 101 -8.95 -11.60 21.07
N GLU A 102 -8.57 -12.62 21.83
CA GLU A 102 -9.46 -13.28 22.79
C GLU A 102 -9.12 -12.85 24.22
N ILE A 103 -10.07 -12.16 24.85
CA ILE A 103 -9.96 -11.65 26.21
C ILE A 103 -11.13 -12.16 27.03
N ARG A 104 -10.86 -12.91 28.09
CA ARG A 104 -11.89 -13.46 29.00
C ARG A 104 -13.02 -14.23 28.27
N GLY A 105 -12.65 -14.98 27.21
CA GLY A 105 -13.60 -15.74 26.41
C GLY A 105 -14.42 -14.90 25.42
N LYS A 106 -14.21 -13.58 25.37
CA LYS A 106 -14.77 -12.70 24.33
C LYS A 106 -13.75 -12.46 23.23
N VAL A 107 -14.20 -12.41 22.00
CA VAL A 107 -13.36 -12.20 20.82
C VAL A 107 -13.59 -10.80 20.31
N PHE A 108 -12.49 -10.06 20.14
CA PHE A 108 -12.49 -8.69 19.63
C PHE A 108 -11.66 -8.62 18.34
N SER A 109 -12.12 -7.82 17.40
CA SER A 109 -11.28 -7.41 16.25
C SER A 109 -10.33 -6.27 16.64
N PRO A 110 -9.20 -6.12 15.96
CA PRO A 110 -8.33 -4.97 16.16
C PRO A 110 -9.05 -3.61 16.01
N PRO A 111 -9.98 -3.41 15.04
CA PRO A 111 -10.80 -2.20 14.98
C PRO A 111 -11.66 -1.95 16.23
N GLU A 112 -12.25 -2.98 16.84
CA GLU A 112 -13.05 -2.82 18.07
C GLU A 112 -12.18 -2.34 19.25
N ILE A 113 -10.98 -2.87 19.40
CA ILE A 113 -10.02 -2.42 20.43
C ILE A 113 -9.56 -0.98 20.14
N SER A 114 -9.24 -0.65 18.90
CA SER A 114 -8.84 0.70 18.49
C SER A 114 -9.97 1.70 18.67
N ALA A 115 -11.21 1.30 18.45
CA ALA A 115 -12.40 2.13 18.68
C ALA A 115 -12.55 2.57 20.14
N LEU A 116 -12.12 1.75 21.10
CA LEU A 116 -12.11 2.13 22.52
C LEU A 116 -11.14 3.28 22.79
N VAL A 117 -9.96 3.25 22.15
CA VAL A 117 -8.99 4.36 22.23
C VAL A 117 -9.55 5.62 21.57
N LEU A 118 -10.13 5.49 20.36
CA LEU A 118 -10.75 6.61 19.64
C LEU A 118 -11.90 7.23 20.44
N ARG A 119 -12.69 6.41 21.14
CA ARG A 119 -13.77 6.89 22.02
C ARG A 119 -13.21 7.71 23.19
N LYS A 120 -12.13 7.28 23.82
CA LYS A 120 -11.47 8.04 24.90
C LYS A 120 -10.99 9.40 24.40
N LEU A 121 -10.42 9.49 23.18
CA LEU A 121 -9.99 10.75 22.57
C LEU A 121 -11.18 11.64 22.20
N LYS A 122 -12.27 11.05 21.68
CA LYS A 122 -13.50 11.76 21.40
C LYS A 122 -14.09 12.37 22.68
N GLU A 123 -14.16 11.60 23.77
CA GLU A 123 -14.65 12.08 25.07
C GLU A 123 -13.78 13.22 25.62
N ALA A 124 -12.45 13.15 25.43
CA ALA A 124 -11.55 14.24 25.80
C ALA A 124 -11.84 15.51 24.99
N ALA A 125 -12.07 15.35 23.68
CA ALA A 125 -12.42 16.48 22.80
C ALA A 125 -13.79 17.06 23.13
N GLU A 126 -14.81 16.24 23.39
CA GLU A 126 -16.15 16.69 23.81
C GLU A 126 -16.12 17.44 25.16
N ALA A 127 -15.32 16.96 26.10
CA ALA A 127 -15.12 17.62 27.40
C ALA A 127 -14.41 18.97 27.26
N TYR A 128 -13.44 19.05 26.38
CA TYR A 128 -12.70 20.30 26.10
C TYR A 128 -13.57 21.33 25.38
N LEU A 129 -14.28 20.91 24.32
CA LEU A 129 -15.08 21.79 23.47
C LEU A 129 -16.44 22.16 24.08
N GLY A 130 -16.94 21.40 25.06
CA GLY A 130 -18.26 21.57 25.63
C GLY A 130 -19.42 21.20 24.69
N GLU A 131 -19.14 20.54 23.57
CA GLU A 131 -20.13 20.11 22.58
C GLU A 131 -19.86 18.68 22.09
N LYS A 132 -20.85 18.08 21.41
CA LYS A 132 -20.71 16.75 20.81
C LYS A 132 -19.81 16.78 19.58
N VAL A 133 -18.90 15.80 19.49
CA VAL A 133 -18.02 15.60 18.35
C VAL A 133 -18.47 14.36 17.58
N THR A 134 -18.80 14.55 16.31
CA THR A 134 -19.31 13.49 15.43
C THR A 134 -18.43 13.19 14.24
N GLN A 135 -17.45 14.06 13.94
CA GLN A 135 -16.60 13.96 12.74
C GLN A 135 -15.12 14.04 13.09
N ALA A 136 -14.31 13.28 12.38
CA ALA A 136 -12.87 13.25 12.57
C ALA A 136 -12.09 13.02 11.26
N VAL A 137 -10.85 13.52 11.26
CA VAL A 137 -9.77 13.04 10.38
C VAL A 137 -8.87 12.16 11.21
N ILE A 138 -8.54 10.96 10.72
CA ILE A 138 -7.71 9.98 11.43
C ILE A 138 -6.48 9.67 10.60
N THR A 139 -5.31 9.57 11.22
CA THR A 139 -4.06 9.27 10.51
C THR A 139 -3.73 7.79 10.51
N VAL A 140 -2.97 7.40 9.49
CA VAL A 140 -2.42 6.06 9.32
C VAL A 140 -0.98 6.15 8.80
N PRO A 141 -0.14 5.14 9.04
CA PRO A 141 1.15 5.03 8.37
C PRO A 141 1.00 5.11 6.85
N ALA A 142 1.95 5.74 6.17
CA ALA A 142 1.89 5.92 4.72
C ALA A 142 1.80 4.58 3.96
N TYR A 143 2.42 3.54 4.51
CA TYR A 143 2.44 2.18 3.97
C TYR A 143 1.27 1.29 4.42
N PHE A 144 0.28 1.84 5.12
CA PHE A 144 -0.95 1.08 5.34
C PHE A 144 -1.62 0.83 3.99
N ASN A 145 -1.97 -0.43 3.78
CA ASN A 145 -2.73 -0.89 2.64
C ASN A 145 -4.23 -0.61 2.80
N ASP A 146 -5.02 -0.88 1.76
CA ASP A 146 -6.46 -0.63 1.76
C ASP A 146 -7.18 -1.31 2.92
N SER A 147 -6.79 -2.55 3.26
CA SER A 147 -7.37 -3.30 4.39
C SER A 147 -7.14 -2.61 5.72
N GLN A 148 -5.93 -2.12 5.95
CA GLN A 148 -5.56 -1.45 7.19
C GLN A 148 -6.21 -0.04 7.27
N ARG A 149 -6.30 0.67 6.13
CA ARG A 149 -7.01 1.95 6.01
C ARG A 149 -8.50 1.79 6.29
N GLN A 150 -9.14 0.80 5.67
CA GLN A 150 -10.55 0.50 5.90
C GLN A 150 -10.79 0.08 7.36
N ALA A 151 -9.96 -0.79 7.92
CA ALA A 151 -10.05 -1.20 9.32
C ALA A 151 -9.93 -0.01 10.29
N THR A 152 -9.09 0.99 9.96
CA THR A 152 -8.99 2.24 10.73
C THR A 152 -10.25 3.09 10.60
N LYS A 153 -10.81 3.19 9.39
CA LYS A 153 -12.08 3.88 9.15
C LYS A 153 -13.24 3.22 9.90
N ASP A 154 -13.28 1.87 9.92
CA ASP A 154 -14.25 1.08 10.66
C ASP A 154 -14.12 1.31 12.17
N ALA A 155 -12.89 1.39 12.70
CA ALA A 155 -12.65 1.72 14.10
C ALA A 155 -13.23 3.11 14.47
N GLY A 156 -13.09 4.09 13.59
CA GLY A 156 -13.72 5.41 13.74
C GLY A 156 -15.24 5.32 13.80
N ALA A 157 -15.85 4.57 12.87
CA ALA A 157 -17.30 4.36 12.83
C ALA A 157 -17.80 3.65 14.10
N ILE A 158 -17.10 2.61 14.58
CA ILE A 158 -17.42 1.90 15.83
C ILE A 158 -17.31 2.84 17.05
N ALA A 159 -16.38 3.81 17.03
CA ALA A 159 -16.25 4.84 18.07
C ALA A 159 -17.36 5.92 17.99
N GLY A 160 -18.22 5.87 16.98
CA GLY A 160 -19.27 6.86 16.75
C GLY A 160 -18.74 8.16 16.14
N LEU A 161 -17.73 8.05 15.27
CA LEU A 161 -17.14 9.12 14.47
C LEU A 161 -17.38 8.86 12.99
N GLU A 162 -17.88 9.84 12.28
CA GLU A 162 -17.81 9.88 10.82
C GLU A 162 -16.39 10.26 10.42
N VAL A 163 -15.67 9.33 9.82
CA VAL A 163 -14.30 9.57 9.35
C VAL A 163 -14.36 10.26 7.99
N LEU A 164 -14.14 11.57 7.99
CA LEU A 164 -14.18 12.38 6.77
C LEU A 164 -13.01 12.07 5.85
N ARG A 165 -11.83 11.80 6.43
CA ARG A 165 -10.63 11.46 5.68
C ARG A 165 -9.67 10.61 6.52
N ILE A 166 -9.02 9.66 5.84
CA ILE A 166 -7.80 8.99 6.33
C ILE A 166 -6.60 9.72 5.70
N VAL A 167 -5.64 10.14 6.51
CA VAL A 167 -4.44 10.88 6.07
C VAL A 167 -3.19 10.14 6.51
N ASN A 168 -2.16 10.13 5.67
CA ASN A 168 -0.87 9.54 6.01
C ASN A 168 -0.16 10.35 7.09
N GLU A 169 0.44 9.69 8.08
CA GLU A 169 1.13 10.32 9.21
C GLU A 169 2.22 11.31 8.76
N PRO A 170 3.16 10.96 7.85
CA PRO A 170 4.16 11.91 7.40
C PRO A 170 3.56 13.08 6.60
N THR A 171 2.46 12.84 5.90
CA THR A 171 1.73 13.90 5.18
C THR A 171 1.05 14.87 6.15
N ALA A 172 0.43 14.35 7.22
CA ALA A 172 -0.11 15.19 8.28
C ALA A 172 0.98 16.03 8.94
N ALA A 173 2.13 15.44 9.25
CA ALA A 173 3.26 16.18 9.81
C ALA A 173 3.75 17.30 8.89
N ALA A 174 3.81 17.05 7.58
CA ALA A 174 4.14 18.06 6.57
C ALA A 174 3.11 19.18 6.49
N LEU A 175 1.81 18.88 6.61
CA LEU A 175 0.74 19.90 6.70
C LEU A 175 0.93 20.81 7.91
N ALA A 176 1.24 20.23 9.07
CA ALA A 176 1.49 21.02 10.29
C ALA A 176 2.71 21.93 10.14
N TYR A 177 3.78 21.40 9.53
CA TYR A 177 5.01 22.17 9.27
C TYR A 177 4.82 23.26 8.21
N GLY A 178 4.04 22.96 7.15
CA GLY A 178 3.85 23.80 5.98
C GLY A 178 2.87 24.96 6.15
N LEU A 179 2.09 25.02 7.26
CA LEU A 179 1.05 26.03 7.49
C LEU A 179 1.52 27.49 7.27
N ASP A 180 2.74 27.79 7.67
CA ASP A 180 3.31 29.14 7.62
C ASP A 180 4.34 29.32 6.48
N LYS A 181 4.54 28.32 5.63
CA LYS A 181 5.57 28.35 4.59
C LYS A 181 5.10 29.09 3.34
N LYS A 182 5.93 30.06 2.91
CA LYS A 182 5.69 30.90 1.73
C LYS A 182 6.64 30.61 0.57
N LYS A 183 7.58 29.66 0.74
CA LYS A 183 8.56 29.28 -0.27
C LYS A 183 8.40 27.80 -0.57
N ASP A 184 8.72 27.45 -1.81
CA ASP A 184 8.82 26.06 -2.20
C ASP A 184 10.00 25.39 -1.49
N GLU A 185 9.74 24.30 -0.79
CA GLU A 185 10.73 23.51 -0.06
C GLU A 185 10.53 22.03 -0.37
N THR A 186 11.63 21.31 -0.62
CA THR A 186 11.65 19.85 -0.66
C THR A 186 11.95 19.32 0.73
N VAL A 187 11.01 18.59 1.32
CA VAL A 187 11.06 18.17 2.72
C VAL A 187 11.10 16.66 2.81
N ALA A 188 12.01 16.15 3.65
CA ALA A 188 12.00 14.74 4.06
C ALA A 188 11.34 14.61 5.44
N VAL A 189 10.27 13.84 5.54
CA VAL A 189 9.63 13.50 6.82
C VAL A 189 10.06 12.11 7.23
N TYR A 190 10.87 12.02 8.28
CA TYR A 190 11.38 10.79 8.87
C TYR A 190 10.56 10.46 10.11
N ASP A 191 9.63 9.52 9.99
CA ASP A 191 8.71 9.13 11.06
C ASP A 191 9.10 7.76 11.62
N LEU A 192 9.66 7.73 12.83
CA LEU A 192 9.97 6.52 13.57
C LEU A 192 9.16 6.48 14.86
N GLY A 193 8.01 5.82 14.78
CA GLY A 193 7.07 5.66 15.87
C GLY A 193 7.36 4.45 16.77
N GLY A 194 6.34 4.01 17.51
CA GLY A 194 6.45 2.83 18.38
C GLY A 194 6.42 1.50 17.62
N GLY A 195 5.77 1.44 16.47
CA GLY A 195 5.55 0.18 15.74
C GLY A 195 5.92 0.21 14.26
N THR A 196 6.04 1.38 13.66
CA THR A 196 6.29 1.59 12.23
C THR A 196 7.35 2.63 12.00
N PHE A 197 8.00 2.52 10.86
CA PHE A 197 8.89 3.52 10.29
C PHE A 197 8.38 3.93 8.91
N ASP A 198 8.23 5.23 8.67
CA ASP A 198 7.90 5.80 7.38
C ASP A 198 8.87 6.93 7.02
N ILE A 199 9.19 7.04 5.74
CA ILE A 199 9.91 8.17 5.14
C ILE A 199 9.10 8.67 3.95
N SER A 200 8.84 9.96 3.90
CA SER A 200 8.21 10.60 2.74
C SER A 200 9.04 11.79 2.28
N ILE A 201 9.16 11.91 0.97
CA ILE A 201 9.72 13.09 0.31
C ILE A 201 8.57 13.89 -0.27
N LEU A 202 8.47 15.16 0.12
CA LEU A 202 7.36 16.03 -0.24
C LEU A 202 7.88 17.35 -0.80
N GLU A 203 7.11 17.97 -1.67
CA GLU A 203 7.25 19.36 -2.04
C GLU A 203 6.15 20.18 -1.34
N ILE A 204 6.54 21.25 -0.68
CA ILE A 204 5.63 22.15 0.04
C ILE A 204 5.83 23.55 -0.53
N GLY A 205 4.76 24.17 -1.05
CA GLY A 205 4.83 25.52 -1.58
C GLY A 205 3.46 26.06 -1.98
N GLU A 206 3.29 27.38 -1.87
CA GLU A 206 2.08 28.13 -2.30
C GLU A 206 0.74 27.49 -1.87
N GLY A 207 0.68 26.89 -0.68
CA GLY A 207 -0.51 26.22 -0.16
C GLY A 207 -0.73 24.82 -0.72
N VAL A 208 0.24 24.22 -1.41
CA VAL A 208 0.20 22.84 -1.88
C VAL A 208 1.20 21.99 -1.12
N VAL A 209 0.77 20.82 -0.67
CA VAL A 209 1.63 19.76 -0.12
C VAL A 209 1.50 18.57 -1.04
N GLU A 210 2.56 18.26 -1.79
CA GLU A 210 2.60 17.17 -2.74
C GLU A 210 3.59 16.09 -2.30
N VAL A 211 3.13 14.85 -2.15
CA VAL A 211 4.00 13.71 -1.87
C VAL A 211 4.63 13.24 -3.19
N LYS A 212 5.97 13.20 -3.25
CA LYS A 212 6.72 12.73 -4.43
C LYS A 212 7.07 11.25 -4.32
N ALA A 213 7.46 10.80 -3.14
CA ALA A 213 7.71 9.38 -2.88
C ALA A 213 7.51 9.08 -1.40
N THR A 214 7.12 7.86 -1.11
CA THR A 214 7.05 7.33 0.25
C THR A 214 7.63 5.93 0.32
N ASN A 215 8.30 5.61 1.41
CA ASN A 215 8.84 4.29 1.70
C ASN A 215 8.83 4.09 3.22
N GLY A 216 9.07 2.93 3.71
CA GLY A 216 9.09 2.77 5.14
C GLY A 216 9.20 1.31 5.65
N ASP A 217 8.94 0.91 6.97
CA ASP A 217 8.95 -0.44 7.62
C ASP A 217 7.82 -0.60 8.63
N THR A 218 6.78 -1.41 8.34
CA THR A 218 5.66 -1.65 9.26
C THR A 218 6.00 -2.59 10.42
N HIS A 219 7.25 -3.05 10.51
CA HIS A 219 7.78 -3.91 11.56
C HIS A 219 9.06 -3.32 12.18
N LEU A 220 9.20 -2.00 12.14
CA LEU A 220 10.33 -1.29 12.71
C LEU A 220 9.82 -0.10 13.52
N GLY A 221 10.01 -0.15 14.83
CA GLY A 221 9.62 0.93 15.72
C GLY A 221 10.17 0.76 17.11
N GLY A 222 9.81 1.64 18.04
CA GLY A 222 10.28 1.66 19.42
C GLY A 222 10.10 0.33 20.17
N ASP A 223 9.03 -0.42 19.89
CA ASP A 223 8.78 -1.75 20.46
C ASP A 223 9.89 -2.76 20.10
N ASP A 224 10.46 -2.65 18.88
CA ASP A 224 11.54 -3.53 18.44
C ASP A 224 12.86 -3.16 19.12
N PHE A 225 13.07 -1.87 19.39
CA PHE A 225 14.19 -1.39 20.22
C PHE A 225 14.06 -1.90 21.66
N ASP A 226 12.88 -1.81 22.25
CA ASP A 226 12.60 -2.34 23.59
C ASP A 226 12.85 -3.84 23.64
N GLN A 227 12.48 -4.60 22.61
CA GLN A 227 12.72 -6.04 22.56
C GLN A 227 14.21 -6.40 22.60
N ARG A 228 15.08 -5.63 21.92
CA ARG A 228 16.54 -5.82 22.01
C ARG A 228 17.06 -5.62 23.46
N VAL A 229 16.49 -4.65 24.16
CA VAL A 229 16.84 -4.41 25.58
C VAL A 229 16.31 -5.53 26.48
N ILE A 230 15.06 -5.96 26.28
CA ILE A 230 14.44 -7.07 27.00
C ILE A 230 15.29 -8.34 26.85
N ASP A 231 15.68 -8.69 25.63
CA ASP A 231 16.48 -9.87 25.33
C ASP A 231 17.84 -9.79 26.02
N TRP A 232 18.51 -8.63 25.97
CA TRP A 232 19.76 -8.43 26.67
C TRP A 232 19.61 -8.58 28.19
N ILE A 233 18.61 -7.98 28.84
CA ILE A 233 18.36 -8.10 30.27
C ILE A 233 18.11 -9.56 30.64
N ALA A 234 17.24 -10.25 29.89
CA ALA A 234 16.88 -11.64 30.15
C ALA A 234 18.09 -12.59 30.02
N ASP A 235 18.97 -12.33 29.04
CA ASP A 235 20.18 -13.11 28.82
C ASP A 235 21.22 -12.87 29.93
N GLU A 236 21.42 -11.63 30.39
CA GLU A 236 22.29 -11.33 31.52
C GLU A 236 21.78 -12.00 32.82
N PHE A 237 20.48 -11.87 33.09
CA PHE A 237 19.88 -12.54 34.27
C PHE A 237 20.00 -14.06 34.22
N LYS A 238 19.82 -14.65 33.02
CA LYS A 238 19.94 -16.08 32.78
C LYS A 238 21.38 -16.59 33.02
N LYS A 239 22.39 -15.81 32.64
CA LYS A 239 23.81 -16.13 32.90
C LYS A 239 24.11 -16.23 34.39
N GLU A 240 23.55 -15.31 35.20
CA GLU A 240 23.80 -15.25 36.63
C GLU A 240 22.95 -16.25 37.43
N ASN A 241 21.65 -16.38 37.06
CA ASN A 241 20.67 -17.10 37.87
C ASN A 241 20.18 -18.42 37.24
N GLY A 242 20.53 -18.73 35.98
CA GLY A 242 20.06 -19.91 35.27
C GLY A 242 18.58 -19.86 34.84
N ILE A 243 17.87 -18.78 35.13
CA ILE A 243 16.42 -18.63 34.90
C ILE A 243 16.17 -17.71 33.70
N ASP A 244 15.35 -18.14 32.75
CA ASP A 244 14.94 -17.34 31.61
C ASP A 244 13.62 -16.61 31.91
N LEU A 245 13.71 -15.30 32.19
CA LEU A 245 12.57 -14.46 32.56
C LEU A 245 11.51 -14.32 31.45
N ARG A 246 11.85 -14.60 30.21
CA ARG A 246 10.90 -14.54 29.07
C ARG A 246 9.81 -15.61 29.13
N LYS A 247 10.00 -16.64 29.95
CA LYS A 247 9.04 -17.72 30.18
C LYS A 247 7.97 -17.39 31.23
N ASP A 248 8.18 -16.34 32.01
CA ASP A 248 7.24 -15.83 33.01
C ASP A 248 6.59 -14.55 32.48
N ARG A 249 5.29 -14.58 32.25
CA ARG A 249 4.53 -13.46 31.64
C ARG A 249 4.56 -12.20 32.50
N MET A 250 4.50 -12.35 33.83
CA MET A 250 4.58 -11.20 34.73
C MET A 250 5.98 -10.59 34.72
N ALA A 251 7.02 -11.43 34.75
CA ALA A 251 8.39 -10.98 34.64
C ALA A 251 8.62 -10.29 33.29
N LEU A 252 8.13 -10.88 32.17
CA LEU A 252 8.25 -10.31 30.84
C LEU A 252 7.58 -8.92 30.73
N GLN A 253 6.39 -8.75 31.30
CA GLN A 253 5.71 -7.44 31.30
C GLN A 253 6.50 -6.39 32.10
N ARG A 254 7.08 -6.79 33.26
CA ARG A 254 7.94 -5.90 34.04
C ARG A 254 9.24 -5.56 33.32
N LEU A 255 9.83 -6.52 32.59
CA LEU A 255 10.97 -6.26 31.70
C LEU A 255 10.64 -5.26 30.61
N LYS A 256 9.46 -5.39 29.98
CA LYS A 256 9.01 -4.48 28.92
C LYS A 256 8.90 -3.05 29.44
N GLU A 257 8.25 -2.83 30.56
CA GLU A 257 8.10 -1.50 31.14
C GLU A 257 9.47 -0.90 31.55
N ALA A 258 10.35 -1.72 32.12
CA ALA A 258 11.68 -1.29 32.50
C ALA A 258 12.57 -0.98 31.29
N ALA A 259 12.47 -1.76 30.20
CA ALA A 259 13.21 -1.54 28.97
C ALA A 259 12.75 -0.25 28.27
N GLU A 260 11.43 -0.03 28.10
CA GLU A 260 10.86 1.21 27.55
C GLU A 260 11.33 2.42 28.35
N LYS A 261 11.21 2.36 29.69
CA LYS A 261 11.64 3.42 30.59
C LYS A 261 13.15 3.72 30.44
N ALA A 262 13.98 2.69 30.49
CA ALA A 262 15.44 2.84 30.36
C ALA A 262 15.82 3.42 28.99
N LYS A 263 15.20 2.97 27.90
CA LYS A 263 15.38 3.51 26.57
C LYS A 263 15.05 5.02 26.52
N CYS A 264 13.91 5.41 27.07
CA CYS A 264 13.49 6.82 27.12
C CYS A 264 14.45 7.69 27.94
N GLU A 265 14.88 7.22 29.12
CA GLU A 265 15.85 7.94 29.98
C GLU A 265 17.20 8.14 29.28
N LEU A 266 17.67 7.12 28.53
CA LEU A 266 18.93 7.20 27.78
C LEU A 266 18.89 8.16 26.58
N SER A 267 17.74 8.73 26.23
CA SER A 267 17.68 9.84 25.30
C SER A 267 18.28 11.13 25.87
N THR A 268 18.27 11.28 27.21
CA THR A 268 18.80 12.47 27.92
C THR A 268 20.01 12.18 28.79
N THR A 269 20.09 10.97 29.38
CA THR A 269 21.19 10.54 30.25
C THR A 269 22.17 9.62 29.50
N VAL A 270 23.38 9.43 30.04
CA VAL A 270 24.39 8.53 29.45
C VAL A 270 24.32 7.11 30.02
N GLN A 271 23.66 6.93 31.16
CA GLN A 271 23.41 5.64 31.79
C GLN A 271 22.16 5.69 32.66
N THR A 272 21.52 4.53 32.86
CA THR A 272 20.40 4.37 33.78
C THR A 272 20.47 3.02 34.49
N GLU A 273 19.86 2.92 35.69
CA GLU A 273 19.73 1.69 36.44
C GLU A 273 18.36 1.03 36.18
N ILE A 274 18.39 -0.25 35.85
CA ILE A 274 17.23 -1.10 35.75
C ILE A 274 17.15 -1.92 37.03
N ASN A 275 16.20 -1.61 37.90
CA ASN A 275 16.05 -2.24 39.22
C ASN A 275 14.65 -2.85 39.34
N LEU A 276 14.60 -4.18 39.33
CA LEU A 276 13.37 -4.97 39.40
C LEU A 276 13.44 -5.95 40.59
N PRO A 277 13.10 -5.47 41.79
CA PRO A 277 13.07 -6.32 42.97
C PRO A 277 11.98 -7.41 42.84
N PHE A 278 12.28 -8.61 43.37
CA PHE A 278 11.35 -9.75 43.34
C PHE A 278 10.85 -10.06 41.92
N ILE A 279 11.77 -10.10 40.94
CA ILE A 279 11.40 -10.35 39.55
C ILE A 279 10.93 -11.79 39.34
N THR A 280 11.50 -12.74 40.07
CA THR A 280 11.10 -14.15 40.07
C THR A 280 11.57 -14.80 41.38
N ALA A 281 11.30 -16.11 41.58
CA ALA A 281 11.78 -16.90 42.69
C ALA A 281 12.15 -18.33 42.26
N ASP A 282 13.11 -18.95 42.97
CA ASP A 282 13.45 -20.36 42.85
C ASP A 282 13.47 -21.05 44.22
N ALA A 283 13.98 -22.27 44.26
CA ALA A 283 14.08 -23.04 45.52
C ALA A 283 14.96 -22.37 46.58
N THR A 284 15.84 -21.42 46.20
CA THR A 284 16.72 -20.69 47.12
C THR A 284 16.11 -19.37 47.62
N GLY A 285 14.94 -19.00 47.11
CA GLY A 285 14.20 -17.81 47.49
C GLY A 285 13.98 -16.78 46.34
N PRO A 286 13.53 -15.58 46.72
CA PRO A 286 13.28 -14.53 45.74
C PRO A 286 14.55 -14.03 45.04
N LYS A 287 14.44 -13.71 43.77
CA LYS A 287 15.53 -13.16 42.95
C LYS A 287 15.21 -11.71 42.56
N HIS A 288 16.27 -10.92 42.54
CA HIS A 288 16.22 -9.50 42.18
C HIS A 288 17.07 -9.26 40.93
N LEU A 289 16.65 -8.32 40.11
CA LEU A 289 17.43 -7.88 38.96
C LEU A 289 17.87 -6.42 39.16
N VAL A 290 19.17 -6.19 39.12
CA VAL A 290 19.78 -4.85 39.13
C VAL A 290 20.85 -4.83 38.06
N LEU A 291 20.64 -4.01 37.01
CA LEU A 291 21.58 -3.85 35.92
C LEU A 291 21.73 -2.37 35.55
N THR A 292 22.92 -1.98 35.17
CA THR A 292 23.18 -0.66 34.61
C THR A 292 23.22 -0.76 33.09
N LEU A 293 22.34 0.00 32.40
CA LEU A 293 22.36 0.14 30.96
C LEU A 293 22.95 1.50 30.58
N THR A 294 24.01 1.49 29.77
CA THR A 294 24.61 2.70 29.23
C THR A 294 24.03 3.01 27.85
N ARG A 295 24.04 4.29 27.45
CA ARG A 295 23.64 4.73 26.09
C ARG A 295 24.46 4.01 25.02
N ALA A 296 25.77 3.89 25.18
CA ALA A 296 26.63 3.18 24.24
C ALA A 296 26.25 1.70 24.10
N LYS A 297 25.84 1.03 25.19
CA LYS A 297 25.35 -0.35 25.13
C LYS A 297 24.02 -0.42 24.40
N LEU A 298 23.07 0.47 24.70
CA LEU A 298 21.79 0.55 23.97
C LEU A 298 22.04 0.74 22.47
N GLU A 299 22.85 1.71 22.08
CA GLU A 299 23.19 1.98 20.68
C GLU A 299 23.78 0.77 19.97
N SER A 300 24.66 0.03 20.66
CA SER A 300 25.22 -1.24 20.16
C SER A 300 24.15 -2.32 19.95
N LEU A 301 23.15 -2.43 20.83
CA LEU A 301 22.08 -3.43 20.74
C LEU A 301 21.12 -3.16 19.57
N VAL A 302 20.94 -1.89 19.21
CA VAL A 302 19.93 -1.45 18.21
C VAL A 302 20.53 -0.93 16.91
N ALA A 303 21.86 -1.03 16.73
CA ALA A 303 22.55 -0.51 15.54
C ALA A 303 21.94 -1.03 14.22
N GLU A 304 21.62 -2.32 14.16
CA GLU A 304 20.98 -2.96 13.01
C GLU A 304 19.59 -2.35 12.70
N LEU A 305 18.80 -2.05 13.75
CA LEU A 305 17.47 -1.47 13.60
C LEU A 305 17.56 -0.04 13.04
N ILE A 306 18.56 0.72 13.48
CA ILE A 306 18.80 2.08 12.95
C ILE A 306 19.19 1.99 11.47
N GLU A 307 20.14 1.12 11.09
CA GLU A 307 20.53 0.97 9.68
C GLU A 307 19.36 0.51 8.80
N ARG A 308 18.47 -0.36 9.31
CA ARG A 308 17.24 -0.75 8.61
C ARG A 308 16.36 0.43 8.25
N SER A 309 16.32 1.51 9.04
CA SER A 309 15.55 2.72 8.72
C SER A 309 16.18 3.56 7.61
N LEU A 310 17.49 3.51 7.44
CA LEU A 310 18.20 4.32 6.45
C LEU A 310 18.05 3.79 5.02
N THR A 311 17.85 2.50 4.85
CA THR A 311 17.65 1.88 3.52
C THR A 311 16.39 2.41 2.82
N PRO A 312 15.19 2.44 3.45
CA PRO A 312 14.01 3.08 2.87
C PRO A 312 14.20 4.56 2.54
N CYS A 313 15.03 5.29 3.32
CA CYS A 313 15.30 6.70 3.03
C CYS A 313 16.03 6.88 1.70
N ARG A 314 17.07 6.07 1.45
CA ARG A 314 17.81 6.10 0.18
C ARG A 314 16.89 5.76 -1.00
N GLU A 315 16.02 4.79 -0.80
CA GLU A 315 15.06 4.36 -1.82
C GLU A 315 13.98 5.43 -2.10
N ALA A 316 13.45 6.10 -1.07
CA ALA A 316 12.50 7.18 -1.23
C ALA A 316 13.10 8.37 -2.01
N MET A 317 14.34 8.77 -1.70
CA MET A 317 15.05 9.79 -2.47
C MET A 317 15.24 9.38 -3.93
N ARG A 318 15.64 8.13 -4.19
CA ARG A 318 15.78 7.60 -5.54
C ARG A 318 14.45 7.65 -6.32
N GLN A 319 13.35 7.25 -5.69
CA GLN A 319 12.00 7.26 -6.30
C GLN A 319 11.48 8.67 -6.55
N ALA A 320 11.80 9.62 -5.66
CA ALA A 320 11.48 11.03 -5.85
C ALA A 320 12.38 11.73 -6.88
N GLY A 321 13.47 11.08 -7.33
CA GLY A 321 14.44 11.67 -8.25
C GLY A 321 15.30 12.78 -7.63
N VAL A 322 15.47 12.77 -6.29
CA VAL A 322 16.22 13.78 -5.54
C VAL A 322 17.44 13.18 -4.84
N THR A 323 18.44 14.01 -4.58
CA THR A 323 19.61 13.72 -3.75
C THR A 323 19.46 14.31 -2.36
N ALA A 324 20.35 13.99 -1.44
CA ALA A 324 20.36 14.60 -0.10
C ALA A 324 20.58 16.14 -0.14
N GLU A 325 21.24 16.64 -1.18
CA GLU A 325 21.50 18.07 -1.38
C GLU A 325 20.22 18.83 -1.77
N ASP A 326 19.31 18.18 -2.49
CA ASP A 326 18.03 18.76 -2.94
C ASP A 326 16.98 18.83 -1.82
N ILE A 327 17.19 18.11 -0.70
CA ILE A 327 16.31 18.20 0.47
C ILE A 327 16.59 19.50 1.22
N ASP A 328 15.61 20.37 1.38
CA ASP A 328 15.77 21.62 2.13
C ASP A 328 15.67 21.40 3.63
N GLU A 329 14.73 20.58 4.08
CA GLU A 329 14.47 20.31 5.49
C GLU A 329 14.24 18.83 5.76
N VAL A 330 14.65 18.37 6.95
CA VAL A 330 14.36 17.02 7.46
C VAL A 330 13.56 17.14 8.74
N ILE A 331 12.31 16.66 8.73
CA ILE A 331 11.39 16.73 9.87
C ILE A 331 11.41 15.37 10.58
N LEU A 332 11.65 15.38 11.88
CA LEU A 332 11.61 14.19 12.74
C LEU A 332 10.24 14.04 13.37
N VAL A 333 9.63 12.86 13.18
CA VAL A 333 8.32 12.48 13.69
C VAL A 333 8.42 11.14 14.42
N GLY A 334 7.54 10.93 15.40
CA GLY A 334 7.52 9.72 16.22
C GLY A 334 8.51 9.76 17.39
N GLY A 335 8.08 9.21 18.52
CA GLY A 335 8.84 9.30 19.78
C GLY A 335 10.23 8.63 19.75
N GLN A 336 10.43 7.63 18.88
CA GLN A 336 11.72 6.95 18.76
C GLN A 336 12.81 7.83 18.12
N THR A 337 12.44 8.88 17.37
CA THR A 337 13.37 9.87 16.81
C THR A 337 14.06 10.74 17.87
N ARG A 338 13.59 10.70 19.12
CA ARG A 338 14.26 11.36 20.25
C ARG A 338 15.60 10.74 20.61
N MET A 339 15.87 9.51 20.14
CA MET A 339 17.14 8.83 20.40
C MET A 339 18.30 9.55 19.70
N PRO A 340 19.37 9.97 20.44
CA PRO A 340 20.48 10.75 19.86
C PRO A 340 21.15 10.06 18.67
N LYS A 341 21.32 8.73 18.72
CA LYS A 341 21.95 7.98 17.62
C LYS A 341 21.11 7.99 16.34
N VAL A 342 19.79 7.94 16.44
CA VAL A 342 18.89 8.09 15.28
C VAL A 342 19.10 9.47 14.65
N GLN A 343 19.10 10.53 15.44
CA GLN A 343 19.31 11.91 14.94
C GLN A 343 20.68 12.07 14.27
N GLU A 344 21.72 11.47 14.84
CA GLU A 344 23.08 11.49 14.27
C GLU A 344 23.12 10.80 12.90
N GLU A 345 22.52 9.62 12.76
CA GLU A 345 22.54 8.86 11.51
C GLU A 345 21.67 9.53 10.43
N VAL A 346 20.53 10.11 10.81
CA VAL A 346 19.69 10.92 9.90
C VAL A 346 20.46 12.15 9.41
N LYS A 347 21.15 12.85 10.32
CA LYS A 347 22.01 13.99 9.95
C LYS A 347 23.12 13.58 8.99
N LYS A 348 23.76 12.43 9.19
CA LYS A 348 24.79 11.91 8.28
C LYS A 348 24.22 11.59 6.91
N LEU A 349 23.02 10.99 6.87
CA LEU A 349 22.37 10.57 5.61
C LEU A 349 21.99 11.78 4.75
N PHE A 350 21.35 12.79 5.35
CA PHE A 350 20.84 13.94 4.62
C PHE A 350 21.82 15.14 4.58
N GLY A 351 22.96 15.06 5.31
CA GLY A 351 23.95 16.13 5.35
C GLY A 351 23.48 17.40 6.07
N LYS A 352 22.31 17.38 6.71
CA LYS A 352 21.64 18.53 7.34
C LYS A 352 21.21 18.20 8.76
N GLU A 353 21.17 19.22 9.64
CA GLU A 353 20.62 19.07 10.98
C GLU A 353 19.10 18.88 10.87
N PRO A 354 18.53 17.81 11.43
CA PRO A 354 17.09 17.64 11.43
C PRO A 354 16.36 18.75 12.17
N ASN A 355 15.21 19.16 11.65
CA ASN A 355 14.35 20.16 12.26
C ASN A 355 13.75 19.62 13.57
N LYS A 356 13.90 20.40 14.64
CA LYS A 356 13.43 20.07 16.01
C LYS A 356 12.38 21.07 16.53
N THR A 357 11.86 21.94 15.67
CA THR A 357 10.88 22.95 16.06
C THR A 357 9.49 22.38 16.32
N VAL A 358 9.18 21.25 15.67
CA VAL A 358 7.92 20.54 15.88
C VAL A 358 8.06 19.48 16.98
N ASN A 359 6.99 19.25 17.75
CA ASN A 359 6.96 18.17 18.72
C ASN A 359 6.69 16.86 17.97
N PRO A 360 7.65 15.90 17.96
CA PRO A 360 7.50 14.66 17.19
C PRO A 360 6.37 13.74 17.66
N ASP A 361 5.84 13.93 18.87
CA ASP A 361 4.72 13.17 19.41
C ASP A 361 3.34 13.79 19.12
N GLU A 362 3.28 15.07 18.70
CA GLU A 362 2.04 15.82 18.55
C GLU A 362 1.80 16.30 17.11
N VAL A 363 2.85 16.45 16.31
CA VAL A 363 2.81 17.09 14.98
C VAL A 363 1.83 16.40 14.02
N VAL A 364 1.68 15.09 14.11
CA VAL A 364 0.76 14.30 13.28
C VAL A 364 -0.71 14.66 13.59
N ALA A 365 -1.07 14.74 14.87
CA ALA A 365 -2.42 15.15 15.28
C ALA A 365 -2.70 16.61 14.90
N VAL A 366 -1.72 17.48 15.04
CA VAL A 366 -1.78 18.88 14.58
C VAL A 366 -2.12 18.94 13.09
N GLY A 367 -1.38 18.21 12.25
CA GLY A 367 -1.64 18.15 10.81
C GLY A 367 -2.99 17.53 10.46
N ALA A 368 -3.42 16.53 11.22
CA ALA A 368 -4.78 15.97 11.08
C ALA A 368 -5.87 17.01 11.40
N ALA A 369 -5.67 17.85 12.41
CA ALA A 369 -6.59 18.95 12.73
C ALA A 369 -6.59 20.03 11.64
N VAL A 370 -5.44 20.35 11.04
CA VAL A 370 -5.37 21.24 9.88
C VAL A 370 -6.17 20.69 8.71
N GLN A 371 -5.99 19.40 8.39
CA GLN A 371 -6.77 18.76 7.33
C GLN A 371 -8.28 18.74 7.66
N ALA A 372 -8.64 18.55 8.93
CA ALA A 372 -10.02 18.64 9.37
C ALA A 372 -10.61 20.03 9.10
N ALA A 373 -9.87 21.10 9.39
CA ALA A 373 -10.27 22.48 9.11
C ALA A 373 -10.40 22.79 7.61
N VAL A 374 -9.53 22.20 6.78
CA VAL A 374 -9.65 22.30 5.31
C VAL A 374 -10.97 21.67 4.84
N LEU A 375 -11.30 20.47 5.34
CA LEU A 375 -12.53 19.79 4.99
C LEU A 375 -13.79 20.48 5.52
N ALA A 376 -13.68 21.14 6.68
CA ALA A 376 -14.75 21.97 7.25
C ALA A 376 -14.90 23.34 6.55
N GLY A 377 -13.96 23.71 5.65
CA GLY A 377 -13.93 25.00 4.95
C GLY A 377 -13.46 26.17 5.80
N GLU A 378 -12.84 25.90 6.96
CA GLU A 378 -12.24 26.90 7.85
C GLU A 378 -10.89 27.40 7.30
N VAL A 379 -10.14 26.51 6.63
CA VAL A 379 -8.89 26.80 5.90
C VAL A 379 -9.14 26.57 4.40
N LYS A 380 -8.86 27.56 3.55
CA LYS A 380 -9.27 27.54 2.14
C LYS A 380 -8.11 27.34 1.16
N ASP A 381 -6.90 27.69 1.53
CA ASP A 381 -5.78 27.82 0.61
C ASP A 381 -4.74 26.70 0.83
N LEU A 382 -5.20 25.49 1.17
CA LEU A 382 -4.31 24.36 1.38
C LEU A 382 -4.83 23.12 0.63
N LEU A 383 -4.01 22.59 -0.28
CA LEU A 383 -4.28 21.40 -1.08
C LEU A 383 -3.29 20.29 -0.72
N LEU A 384 -3.83 19.10 -0.43
CA LEU A 384 -3.06 17.90 -0.18
C LEU A 384 -3.15 16.95 -1.37
N LEU A 385 -2.01 16.59 -1.95
CA LEU A 385 -1.85 15.59 -3.00
C LEU A 385 -1.01 14.42 -2.45
N ASP A 386 -1.65 13.27 -2.28
CA ASP A 386 -1.03 12.04 -1.81
C ASP A 386 -0.80 11.06 -2.99
N ILE A 387 -0.13 9.95 -2.77
CA ILE A 387 0.23 8.98 -3.82
C ILE A 387 -0.10 7.54 -3.45
N THR A 388 -0.26 6.68 -4.47
CA THR A 388 -0.30 5.22 -4.27
C THR A 388 1.12 4.64 -4.23
N PRO A 389 1.49 3.84 -3.19
CA PRO A 389 2.87 3.38 -3.00
C PRO A 389 3.31 2.28 -3.96
N LEU A 390 2.36 1.56 -4.59
CA LEU A 390 2.61 0.44 -5.49
C LEU A 390 1.70 0.49 -6.72
N SER A 391 2.19 -0.10 -7.83
CA SER A 391 1.42 -0.28 -9.04
C SER A 391 0.22 -1.21 -8.83
N LEU A 392 -0.87 -0.89 -9.51
CA LEU A 392 -2.14 -1.62 -9.47
C LEU A 392 -2.51 -2.05 -10.90
N GLY A 393 -3.01 -3.27 -11.02
CA GLY A 393 -3.36 -3.83 -12.33
C GLY A 393 -4.21 -5.08 -12.24
N ILE A 394 -4.38 -5.74 -13.38
CA ILE A 394 -5.10 -7.01 -13.48
C ILE A 394 -4.23 -8.08 -14.13
N GLU A 395 -4.58 -9.35 -13.85
CA GLU A 395 -4.05 -10.48 -14.59
C GLU A 395 -4.64 -10.52 -16.00
N THR A 396 -3.77 -10.65 -16.98
CA THR A 396 -4.15 -10.82 -18.39
C THR A 396 -3.66 -12.15 -18.94
N LEU A 397 -3.95 -12.41 -20.23
CA LEU A 397 -3.62 -13.67 -20.88
C LEU A 397 -2.13 -14.06 -20.70
N GLY A 398 -1.89 -15.29 -20.28
CA GLY A 398 -0.54 -15.79 -19.99
C GLY A 398 -0.06 -15.55 -18.55
N GLY A 399 -0.95 -15.07 -17.64
CA GLY A 399 -0.60 -14.82 -16.24
C GLY A 399 0.27 -13.58 -16.04
N VAL A 400 0.20 -12.62 -16.96
CA VAL A 400 0.94 -11.35 -16.89
C VAL A 400 0.12 -10.32 -16.11
N MET A 401 0.79 -9.50 -15.30
CA MET A 401 0.17 -8.33 -14.69
C MET A 401 0.22 -7.14 -15.67
N THR A 402 -0.94 -6.70 -16.12
CA THR A 402 -1.09 -5.44 -16.86
C THR A 402 -1.41 -4.33 -15.89
N ARG A 403 -0.54 -3.34 -15.79
CA ARG A 403 -0.68 -2.19 -14.88
C ARG A 403 -1.65 -1.18 -15.47
N LEU A 404 -2.59 -0.71 -14.65
CA LEU A 404 -3.49 0.40 -14.97
C LEU A 404 -3.05 1.68 -14.25
N ILE A 405 -2.59 1.56 -13.01
CA ILE A 405 -2.09 2.68 -12.20
C ILE A 405 -0.67 2.34 -11.78
N GLU A 406 0.29 3.18 -12.14
CA GLU A 406 1.69 3.02 -11.75
C GLU A 406 1.92 3.45 -10.29
N ALA A 407 2.97 2.92 -9.67
CA ALA A 407 3.43 3.37 -8.35
C ALA A 407 3.72 4.87 -8.34
N ASN A 408 3.52 5.51 -7.19
CA ASN A 408 3.69 6.95 -6.98
C ASN A 408 2.75 7.83 -7.83
N THR A 409 1.64 7.28 -8.33
CA THR A 409 0.59 8.09 -8.97
C THR A 409 -0.18 8.88 -7.92
N THR A 410 -0.35 10.17 -8.14
CA THR A 410 -1.13 11.08 -7.27
C THR A 410 -2.58 10.62 -7.14
N ILE A 411 -3.11 10.62 -5.92
CA ILE A 411 -4.50 10.28 -5.61
C ILE A 411 -5.27 11.52 -5.09
N PRO A 412 -6.61 11.61 -5.34
CA PRO A 412 -7.46 10.60 -5.99
C PRO A 412 -7.18 10.48 -7.49
N THR A 413 -7.33 9.27 -8.02
CA THR A 413 -7.10 9.00 -9.45
C THR A 413 -8.06 7.95 -9.99
N LYS A 414 -8.36 8.07 -11.28
CA LYS A 414 -9.21 7.13 -12.00
C LYS A 414 -8.60 6.78 -13.33
N LYS A 415 -8.42 5.49 -13.60
CA LYS A 415 -7.91 4.95 -14.88
C LYS A 415 -8.81 3.85 -15.39
N SER A 416 -9.04 3.86 -16.70
CA SER A 416 -9.85 2.85 -17.38
C SER A 416 -9.12 2.34 -18.61
N GLU A 417 -9.14 1.02 -18.79
CA GLU A 417 -8.60 0.35 -19.98
C GLU A 417 -9.58 -0.68 -20.50
N VAL A 418 -9.51 -0.95 -21.81
CA VAL A 418 -10.40 -1.90 -22.48
C VAL A 418 -9.66 -3.20 -22.75
N PHE A 419 -10.17 -4.29 -22.19
CA PHE A 419 -9.72 -5.65 -22.37
C PHE A 419 -10.71 -6.45 -23.19
N THR A 420 -10.35 -7.67 -23.55
CA THR A 420 -11.19 -8.55 -24.34
C THR A 420 -11.16 -9.99 -23.81
N THR A 421 -12.01 -10.87 -24.40
CA THR A 421 -12.05 -12.28 -24.06
C THR A 421 -10.86 -13.06 -24.64
N ALA A 422 -10.38 -14.07 -23.90
CA ALA A 422 -9.27 -14.92 -24.30
C ALA A 422 -9.71 -16.15 -25.13
N ALA A 423 -11.00 -16.51 -25.10
CA ALA A 423 -11.57 -17.65 -25.81
C ALA A 423 -12.85 -17.28 -26.57
N ASP A 424 -13.16 -18.07 -27.61
CA ASP A 424 -14.41 -17.94 -28.37
C ASP A 424 -15.61 -18.26 -27.50
N SER A 425 -16.69 -17.49 -27.70
CA SER A 425 -17.97 -17.67 -27.00
C SER A 425 -17.84 -17.69 -25.46
N GLN A 426 -16.87 -17.01 -24.91
CA GLN A 426 -16.64 -16.90 -23.47
C GLN A 426 -17.76 -16.08 -22.82
N PRO A 427 -18.60 -16.68 -21.93
CA PRO A 427 -19.79 -16.04 -21.37
C PRO A 427 -19.50 -15.13 -20.18
N SER A 428 -18.29 -15.25 -19.60
CA SER A 428 -17.85 -14.49 -18.43
C SER A 428 -16.35 -14.22 -18.46
N VAL A 429 -15.92 -13.16 -17.79
CA VAL A 429 -14.49 -12.87 -17.53
C VAL A 429 -14.26 -12.75 -16.03
N GLU A 430 -13.18 -13.38 -15.54
CA GLU A 430 -12.68 -13.15 -14.20
C GLU A 430 -11.74 -11.93 -14.22
N VAL A 431 -12.00 -10.96 -13.37
CA VAL A 431 -11.10 -9.83 -13.12
C VAL A 431 -10.33 -10.13 -11.85
N HIS A 432 -9.04 -10.44 -12.00
CA HIS A 432 -8.10 -10.69 -10.92
C HIS A 432 -7.30 -9.42 -10.66
N VAL A 433 -7.62 -8.72 -9.56
CA VAL A 433 -7.01 -7.45 -9.18
C VAL A 433 -5.72 -7.71 -8.42
N LEU A 434 -4.65 -7.04 -8.84
CA LEU A 434 -3.28 -7.24 -8.38
C LEU A 434 -2.63 -5.93 -7.92
N GLN A 435 -1.69 -6.05 -6.97
CA GLN A 435 -0.82 -4.97 -6.53
C GLN A 435 0.63 -5.46 -6.47
N GLY A 436 1.57 -4.69 -6.99
CA GLY A 436 3.01 -4.98 -6.96
C GLY A 436 3.73 -4.56 -8.23
N GLU A 437 5.04 -4.84 -8.28
CA GLU A 437 5.94 -4.39 -9.33
C GLU A 437 6.41 -5.52 -10.26
N ARG A 438 6.03 -6.77 -10.00
CA ARG A 438 6.48 -7.92 -10.79
C ARG A 438 5.64 -8.05 -12.08
N PRO A 439 6.25 -8.44 -13.21
CA PRO A 439 5.55 -8.66 -14.47
C PRO A 439 4.52 -9.81 -14.42
N MET A 440 4.77 -10.85 -13.61
CA MET A 440 3.90 -12.02 -13.55
C MET A 440 2.86 -11.88 -12.43
N ALA A 441 1.60 -12.21 -12.72
CA ALA A 441 0.48 -12.10 -11.79
C ALA A 441 0.72 -12.88 -10.48
N ARG A 442 1.27 -14.09 -10.56
CA ARG A 442 1.56 -14.98 -9.42
C ARG A 442 2.56 -14.40 -8.43
N ASP A 443 3.41 -13.47 -8.87
CA ASP A 443 4.48 -12.86 -8.09
C ASP A 443 4.05 -11.53 -7.46
N ASN A 444 2.79 -11.13 -7.70
CA ASN A 444 2.15 -9.95 -7.14
C ASN A 444 1.06 -10.32 -6.14
N ARG A 445 0.65 -9.35 -5.33
CA ARG A 445 -0.42 -9.55 -4.36
C ARG A 445 -1.79 -9.53 -5.01
N THR A 446 -2.60 -10.55 -4.74
CA THR A 446 -4.03 -10.54 -5.05
C THR A 446 -4.76 -9.62 -4.08
N LEU A 447 -5.41 -8.58 -4.60
CA LEU A 447 -6.30 -7.72 -3.83
C LEU A 447 -7.75 -8.24 -3.85
N GLY A 448 -8.17 -8.85 -4.96
CA GLY A 448 -9.50 -9.43 -5.09
C GLY A 448 -9.72 -10.10 -6.44
N ARG A 449 -10.83 -10.84 -6.52
CA ARG A 449 -11.30 -11.47 -7.76
C ARG A 449 -12.80 -11.31 -7.86
N PHE A 450 -13.30 -11.04 -9.06
CA PHE A 450 -14.74 -11.02 -9.33
C PHE A 450 -15.01 -11.39 -10.78
N HIS A 451 -16.23 -11.79 -11.07
CA HIS A 451 -16.65 -12.23 -12.40
C HIS A 451 -17.63 -11.24 -13.01
N LEU A 452 -17.43 -10.90 -14.28
CA LEU A 452 -18.42 -10.23 -15.10
C LEU A 452 -19.08 -11.27 -16.01
N ASP A 453 -20.34 -11.57 -15.73
CA ASP A 453 -21.12 -12.61 -16.41
C ASP A 453 -22.05 -12.04 -17.48
N GLY A 454 -22.44 -12.92 -18.42
CA GLY A 454 -23.46 -12.63 -19.41
C GLY A 454 -22.95 -11.78 -20.56
N ILE A 455 -21.71 -12.02 -20.94
CA ILE A 455 -21.10 -11.53 -22.17
C ILE A 455 -21.73 -12.31 -23.34
N PRO A 456 -22.23 -11.64 -24.39
CA PRO A 456 -22.79 -12.32 -25.56
C PRO A 456 -21.74 -13.19 -26.25
N PRO A 457 -22.14 -14.38 -26.76
CA PRO A 457 -21.23 -15.21 -27.54
C PRO A 457 -20.65 -14.45 -28.72
N ALA A 458 -19.33 -14.37 -28.77
CA ALA A 458 -18.59 -13.71 -29.84
C ALA A 458 -17.20 -14.38 -29.98
N PRO A 459 -16.52 -14.23 -31.13
CA PRO A 459 -15.13 -14.63 -31.26
C PRO A 459 -14.24 -13.92 -30.22
N ARG A 460 -13.16 -14.57 -29.78
CA ARG A 460 -12.16 -13.94 -28.89
C ARG A 460 -11.64 -12.64 -29.54
N GLY A 461 -11.33 -11.67 -28.72
CA GLY A 461 -10.87 -10.35 -29.18
C GLY A 461 -11.97 -9.40 -29.61
N VAL A 462 -13.24 -9.83 -29.71
CA VAL A 462 -14.36 -8.97 -30.13
C VAL A 462 -15.05 -8.28 -28.95
N PRO A 463 -15.38 -8.97 -27.84
CA PRO A 463 -15.98 -8.31 -26.68
C PRO A 463 -15.06 -7.22 -26.11
N GLN A 464 -15.64 -6.09 -25.74
CA GLN A 464 -14.93 -4.96 -25.14
C GLN A 464 -15.32 -4.82 -23.67
N ILE A 465 -14.40 -5.21 -22.79
CA ILE A 465 -14.58 -5.16 -21.34
C ILE A 465 -13.76 -3.99 -20.80
N GLU A 466 -14.44 -2.92 -20.44
CA GLU A 466 -13.82 -1.75 -19.81
C GLU A 466 -13.61 -2.04 -18.32
N VAL A 467 -12.34 -2.07 -17.89
CA VAL A 467 -11.96 -2.19 -16.49
C VAL A 467 -11.52 -0.84 -15.97
N THR A 468 -12.14 -0.38 -14.91
CA THR A 468 -11.88 0.91 -14.29
C THR A 468 -11.36 0.72 -12.88
N PHE A 469 -10.23 1.34 -12.58
CA PHE A 469 -9.66 1.51 -11.25
C PHE A 469 -9.94 2.93 -10.78
N ASP A 470 -10.52 3.07 -9.60
CA ASP A 470 -10.93 4.34 -9.00
C ASP A 470 -10.43 4.37 -7.55
N ILE A 471 -9.38 5.18 -7.30
CA ILE A 471 -8.79 5.36 -5.96
C ILE A 471 -9.30 6.69 -5.41
N ASP A 472 -9.95 6.64 -4.25
CA ASP A 472 -10.43 7.85 -3.58
C ASP A 472 -9.30 8.60 -2.85
N ALA A 473 -9.64 9.74 -2.26
CA ALA A 473 -8.70 10.54 -1.48
C ALA A 473 -8.20 9.87 -0.19
N ASN A 474 -8.83 8.76 0.24
CA ASN A 474 -8.41 7.94 1.38
C ASN A 474 -7.46 6.81 0.97
N GLY A 475 -7.19 6.67 -0.33
CA GLY A 475 -6.42 5.57 -0.89
C GLY A 475 -7.22 4.26 -1.02
N ILE A 476 -8.54 4.30 -0.93
CA ILE A 476 -9.40 3.11 -1.06
C ILE A 476 -9.67 2.85 -2.53
N LEU A 477 -9.35 1.63 -2.98
CA LEU A 477 -9.50 1.20 -4.36
C LEU A 477 -10.87 0.58 -4.62
N ASN A 478 -11.55 1.09 -5.64
CA ASN A 478 -12.73 0.47 -6.26
C ASN A 478 -12.38 0.01 -7.67
N VAL A 479 -12.70 -1.23 -8.00
CA VAL A 479 -12.50 -1.77 -9.34
C VAL A 479 -13.84 -2.17 -9.92
N SER A 480 -14.11 -1.73 -11.15
CA SER A 480 -15.31 -2.13 -11.88
C SER A 480 -14.94 -2.68 -13.26
N ALA A 481 -15.72 -3.65 -13.72
CA ALA A 481 -15.65 -4.16 -15.09
C ALA A 481 -17.02 -4.02 -15.76
N ARG A 482 -17.03 -3.50 -16.98
CA ARG A 482 -18.25 -3.25 -17.76
C ARG A 482 -18.10 -3.80 -19.18
N ASP A 483 -19.05 -4.61 -19.61
CA ASP A 483 -19.20 -4.96 -21.02
C ASP A 483 -19.80 -3.78 -21.78
N LYS A 484 -19.07 -3.21 -22.73
CA LYS A 484 -19.48 -2.03 -23.49
C LYS A 484 -20.66 -2.33 -24.44
N ALA A 485 -20.84 -3.58 -24.87
CA ALA A 485 -21.92 -3.98 -25.77
C ALA A 485 -23.26 -4.11 -25.04
N THR A 486 -23.29 -4.74 -23.88
CA THR A 486 -24.53 -4.98 -23.12
C THR A 486 -24.79 -3.95 -22.02
N GLY A 487 -23.78 -3.19 -21.65
CA GLY A 487 -23.82 -2.27 -20.51
C GLY A 487 -23.81 -2.97 -19.15
N LYS A 488 -23.71 -4.30 -19.09
CA LYS A 488 -23.58 -5.03 -17.83
C LYS A 488 -22.29 -4.63 -17.13
N GLN A 489 -22.40 -4.44 -15.83
CA GLN A 489 -21.27 -4.03 -14.99
C GLN A 489 -21.26 -4.85 -13.68
N GLN A 490 -20.06 -5.16 -13.25
CA GLN A 490 -19.76 -5.66 -11.90
C GLN A 490 -18.66 -4.79 -11.28
N ASN A 491 -18.68 -4.71 -9.96
CA ASN A 491 -17.67 -3.96 -9.22
C ASN A 491 -17.28 -4.70 -7.95
N ILE A 492 -16.07 -4.44 -7.50
CA ILE A 492 -15.58 -4.81 -6.18
C ILE A 492 -14.96 -3.58 -5.55
N THR A 493 -15.37 -3.29 -4.34
CA THR A 493 -14.58 -2.40 -3.47
C THR A 493 -13.57 -3.29 -2.77
N ILE A 494 -12.30 -2.94 -2.87
CA ILE A 494 -11.26 -3.70 -2.19
C ILE A 494 -11.39 -3.43 -0.70
N THR A 495 -12.24 -4.19 -0.06
CA THR A 495 -12.43 -4.21 1.37
C THR A 495 -11.76 -5.45 1.95
N ALA A 496 -10.54 -5.30 2.32
CA ALA A 496 -9.96 -5.93 3.49
C ALA A 496 -9.96 -7.45 3.69
N SER A 497 -9.46 -8.26 2.80
CA SER A 497 -8.97 -9.57 3.29
C SER A 497 -7.47 -9.79 3.10
N SER A 498 -6.78 -8.80 2.59
CA SER A 498 -5.43 -9.10 2.10
C SER A 498 -4.52 -7.89 1.87
N GLY A 499 -4.41 -6.99 2.83
CA GLY A 499 -3.43 -5.95 2.72
C GLY A 499 -1.98 -6.49 2.66
N LEU A 500 -1.11 -5.88 1.86
CA LEU A 500 0.31 -6.19 1.86
C LEU A 500 0.97 -5.72 3.14
N THR A 501 1.77 -6.58 3.73
CA THR A 501 2.77 -6.16 4.70
C THR A 501 3.88 -5.41 3.98
N LYS A 502 4.59 -4.56 4.67
CA LYS A 502 5.69 -3.82 4.10
C LYS A 502 6.85 -4.72 3.66
N ASP A 503 7.17 -5.72 4.48
CA ASP A 503 8.21 -6.69 4.11
C ASP A 503 7.86 -7.39 2.79
N GLU A 504 6.56 -7.61 2.52
CA GLU A 504 6.10 -8.09 1.23
C GLU A 504 6.31 -7.05 0.13
N ILE A 505 6.03 -5.77 0.39
CA ILE A 505 6.28 -4.68 -0.57
C ILE A 505 7.79 -4.57 -0.88
N GLU A 506 8.64 -4.53 0.14
CA GLU A 506 10.10 -4.47 -0.06
C GLU A 506 10.65 -5.74 -0.70
N ARG A 507 10.18 -6.91 -0.28
CA ARG A 507 10.53 -8.17 -0.93
C ARG A 507 10.12 -8.13 -2.40
N MET A 508 8.88 -7.73 -2.71
CA MET A 508 8.39 -7.60 -4.08
C MET A 508 9.24 -6.63 -4.92
N LYS A 509 9.64 -5.48 -4.35
CA LYS A 509 10.52 -4.53 -5.05
C LYS A 509 11.90 -5.13 -5.30
N LYS A 510 12.53 -5.73 -4.29
CA LYS A 510 13.83 -6.41 -4.43
C LYS A 510 13.77 -7.60 -5.38
N GLU A 511 12.72 -8.40 -5.29
CA GLU A 511 12.49 -9.51 -6.22
C GLU A 511 12.28 -9.00 -7.64
N ALA A 512 11.53 -7.90 -7.82
CA ALA A 512 11.38 -7.25 -9.12
C ALA A 512 12.74 -6.78 -9.70
N GLU A 513 13.59 -6.15 -8.88
CA GLU A 513 14.92 -5.72 -9.30
C GLU A 513 15.86 -6.90 -9.58
N SER A 514 15.90 -7.90 -8.70
CA SER A 514 16.81 -9.07 -8.84
C SER A 514 16.42 -9.98 -10.00
N HIS A 515 15.13 -10.06 -10.33
CA HIS A 515 14.59 -10.89 -11.40
C HIS A 515 14.22 -10.11 -12.67
N ALA A 516 14.50 -8.81 -12.73
CA ALA A 516 14.08 -7.95 -13.84
C ALA A 516 14.47 -8.49 -15.23
N ALA A 517 15.67 -9.07 -15.38
CA ALA A 517 16.12 -9.65 -16.63
C ALA A 517 15.42 -10.98 -16.97
N GLU A 518 15.10 -11.79 -15.97
CA GLU A 518 14.36 -13.06 -16.12
C GLU A 518 12.90 -12.78 -16.43
N ASP A 519 12.29 -11.85 -15.69
CA ASP A 519 10.91 -11.43 -15.86
C ASP A 519 10.67 -10.78 -17.23
N ALA A 520 11.62 -9.96 -17.71
CA ALA A 520 11.57 -9.38 -19.06
C ALA A 520 11.55 -10.47 -20.14
N ARG A 521 12.42 -11.48 -20.01
CA ARG A 521 12.44 -12.65 -20.93
C ARG A 521 11.15 -13.45 -20.88
N ASN A 522 10.62 -13.70 -19.68
CA ASN A 522 9.37 -14.43 -19.51
C ASN A 522 8.20 -13.67 -20.13
N ARG A 523 8.17 -12.36 -19.96
CA ARG A 523 7.15 -11.50 -20.58
C ARG A 523 7.24 -11.53 -22.10
N GLU A 524 8.45 -11.30 -22.66
CA GLU A 524 8.69 -11.38 -24.10
C GLU A 524 8.28 -12.74 -24.68
N ALA A 525 8.58 -13.83 -23.95
CA ALA A 525 8.18 -15.18 -24.32
C ALA A 525 6.65 -15.34 -24.42
N ILE A 526 5.93 -14.81 -23.43
CA ILE A 526 4.46 -14.88 -23.38
C ILE A 526 3.84 -14.00 -24.46
N GLU A 527 4.35 -12.78 -24.64
CA GLU A 527 3.89 -11.88 -25.71
C GLU A 527 4.08 -12.51 -27.11
N LEU A 528 5.23 -13.11 -27.35
CA LEU A 528 5.51 -13.82 -28.60
C LEU A 528 4.56 -15.01 -28.82
N LYS A 529 4.33 -15.82 -27.78
CA LYS A 529 3.37 -16.94 -27.84
C LYS A 529 1.96 -16.45 -28.14
N ASN A 530 1.51 -15.40 -27.47
CA ASN A 530 0.18 -14.81 -27.66
C ASN A 530 0.00 -14.22 -29.07
N GLN A 531 1.03 -13.54 -29.61
CA GLN A 531 1.00 -13.01 -30.97
C GLN A 531 0.95 -14.13 -32.01
N CYS A 532 1.77 -15.16 -31.84
CA CYS A 532 1.78 -16.33 -32.74
C CYS A 532 0.44 -17.07 -32.71
N ASP A 533 -0.15 -17.29 -31.54
CA ASP A 533 -1.47 -17.93 -31.39
C ASP A 533 -2.58 -17.10 -32.02
N SER A 534 -2.55 -15.77 -31.82
CA SER A 534 -3.51 -14.85 -32.46
C SER A 534 -3.40 -14.87 -34.00
N LEU A 535 -2.18 -14.95 -34.52
CA LEU A 535 -1.95 -15.06 -35.97
C LEU A 535 -2.46 -16.39 -36.53
N VAL A 536 -2.22 -17.51 -35.81
CA VAL A 536 -2.75 -18.84 -36.19
C VAL A 536 -4.29 -18.78 -36.25
N TYR A 537 -4.93 -18.22 -35.22
CA TYR A 537 -6.38 -18.10 -35.18
C TYR A 537 -6.95 -17.24 -36.32
N ALA A 538 -6.36 -16.05 -36.54
CA ALA A 538 -6.78 -15.17 -37.60
C ALA A 538 -6.62 -15.81 -39.00
N THR A 539 -5.48 -16.48 -39.23
CA THR A 539 -5.22 -17.19 -40.49
C THR A 539 -6.17 -18.36 -40.70
N GLU A 540 -6.45 -19.14 -39.66
CA GLU A 540 -7.42 -20.25 -39.73
C GLU A 540 -8.82 -19.76 -40.05
N ARG A 541 -9.25 -18.68 -39.42
CA ARG A 541 -10.55 -18.06 -39.69
C ARG A 541 -10.65 -17.59 -41.14
N THR A 542 -9.64 -16.87 -41.62
CA THR A 542 -9.61 -16.36 -43.00
C THR A 542 -9.59 -17.51 -44.01
N LEU A 543 -8.85 -18.59 -43.72
CA LEU A 543 -8.80 -19.77 -44.59
C LEU A 543 -10.13 -20.51 -44.59
N ARG A 544 -10.88 -20.54 -43.49
CA ARG A 544 -12.24 -21.14 -43.42
C ARG A 544 -13.25 -20.33 -44.20
N GLU A 545 -13.18 -19.01 -44.17
CA GLU A 545 -14.11 -18.11 -44.84
C GLU A 545 -13.82 -17.98 -46.33
N HIS A 546 -12.56 -18.08 -46.79
CA HIS A 546 -12.14 -17.80 -48.16
C HIS A 546 -11.23 -18.86 -48.79
N GLY A 547 -11.02 -20.00 -48.12
CA GLY A 547 -10.06 -21.04 -48.53
C GLY A 547 -10.40 -21.73 -49.89
N ASP A 548 -11.67 -21.70 -50.32
CA ASP A 548 -12.10 -22.22 -51.65
C ASP A 548 -11.55 -21.39 -52.80
N LYS A 549 -11.06 -20.20 -52.53
CA LYS A 549 -10.55 -19.23 -53.53
C LYS A 549 -9.05 -19.18 -53.62
N VAL A 550 -8.38 -19.86 -52.69
CA VAL A 550 -6.92 -19.90 -52.59
C VAL A 550 -6.39 -21.05 -53.44
N PRO A 551 -5.35 -20.83 -54.28
CA PRO A 551 -4.69 -21.91 -55.03
C PRO A 551 -4.27 -23.05 -54.09
N ALA A 552 -4.44 -24.30 -54.54
CA ALA A 552 -4.19 -25.48 -53.69
C ALA A 552 -2.75 -25.53 -53.12
N ALA A 553 -1.76 -25.03 -53.86
CA ALA A 553 -0.37 -24.97 -53.41
C ALA A 553 -0.18 -23.96 -52.26
N ASP A 554 -0.82 -22.78 -52.35
CA ASP A 554 -0.71 -21.73 -51.32
C ASP A 554 -1.52 -22.15 -50.08
N LYS A 555 -2.68 -22.77 -50.25
CA LYS A 555 -3.46 -23.34 -49.16
C LYS A 555 -2.67 -24.37 -48.37
N GLN A 556 -1.98 -25.29 -49.05
CA GLN A 556 -1.12 -26.29 -48.41
C GLN A 556 0.07 -25.66 -47.69
N ALA A 557 0.68 -24.60 -48.24
CA ALA A 557 1.74 -23.87 -47.56
C ALA A 557 1.26 -23.17 -46.29
N ILE A 558 0.08 -22.53 -46.30
CA ILE A 558 -0.53 -21.88 -45.13
C ILE A 558 -0.88 -22.93 -44.04
N GLU A 559 -1.50 -24.04 -44.42
CA GLU A 559 -1.84 -25.13 -43.50
C GLU A 559 -0.59 -25.75 -42.86
N SER A 560 0.50 -25.92 -43.63
CA SER A 560 1.79 -26.39 -43.11
C SER A 560 2.43 -25.39 -42.13
N ALA A 561 2.41 -24.08 -42.45
CA ALA A 561 2.93 -23.04 -41.55
C ALA A 561 2.09 -22.92 -40.26
N MET A 562 0.77 -23.04 -40.33
CA MET A 562 -0.11 -23.09 -39.16
C MET A 562 0.16 -24.32 -38.27
N SER A 563 0.39 -25.48 -38.88
CA SER A 563 0.74 -26.71 -38.15
C SER A 563 2.06 -26.56 -37.41
N GLU A 564 3.09 -26.02 -38.09
CA GLU A 564 4.40 -25.77 -37.45
C GLU A 564 4.28 -24.73 -36.32
N ALA A 565 3.51 -23.65 -36.52
CA ALA A 565 3.27 -22.66 -35.49
C ALA A 565 2.56 -23.27 -34.25
N ARG A 566 1.58 -24.14 -34.44
CA ARG A 566 0.91 -24.88 -33.36
C ARG A 566 1.86 -25.83 -32.61
N GLU A 567 2.74 -26.52 -33.32
CA GLU A 567 3.74 -27.38 -32.69
C GLU A 567 4.83 -26.56 -31.97
N ALA A 568 5.26 -25.43 -32.53
CA ALA A 568 6.19 -24.50 -31.88
C ALA A 568 5.60 -23.94 -30.57
N LEU A 569 4.32 -23.57 -30.55
CA LEU A 569 3.62 -23.06 -29.37
C LEU A 569 3.55 -24.06 -28.20
N LYS A 570 3.68 -25.35 -28.46
CA LYS A 570 3.76 -26.38 -27.40
C LYS A 570 5.13 -26.45 -26.73
N THR A 571 6.11 -25.75 -27.26
CA THR A 571 7.49 -25.74 -26.75
C THR A 571 7.81 -24.42 -26.03
N ASP A 572 8.90 -24.39 -25.26
CA ASP A 572 9.45 -23.19 -24.67
C ASP A 572 10.62 -22.59 -25.49
N ASP A 573 10.81 -23.06 -26.73
CA ASP A 573 11.84 -22.58 -27.65
C ASP A 573 11.36 -21.32 -28.39
N LEU A 574 11.78 -20.16 -27.89
CA LEU A 574 11.39 -18.86 -28.43
C LEU A 574 11.87 -18.63 -29.86
N ASP A 575 13.06 -19.14 -30.22
CA ASP A 575 13.61 -19.00 -31.57
C ASP A 575 12.81 -19.84 -32.58
N ARG A 576 12.28 -20.98 -32.14
CA ARG A 576 11.40 -21.81 -32.93
C ARG A 576 10.04 -21.12 -33.14
N ILE A 577 9.48 -20.55 -32.07
CA ILE A 577 8.19 -19.84 -32.13
C ILE A 577 8.30 -18.63 -33.05
N LYS A 578 9.38 -17.85 -32.94
CA LYS A 578 9.63 -16.67 -33.78
C LYS A 578 9.73 -17.03 -35.26
N ARG A 579 10.52 -18.05 -35.59
CA ARG A 579 10.64 -18.56 -36.97
C ARG A 579 9.30 -19.05 -37.53
N ALA A 580 8.54 -19.77 -36.73
CA ALA A 580 7.21 -20.25 -37.12
C ALA A 580 6.22 -19.10 -37.31
N GLN A 581 6.26 -18.08 -36.47
CA GLN A 581 5.46 -16.85 -36.61
C GLN A 581 5.82 -16.09 -37.91
N GLU A 582 7.09 -15.93 -38.20
CA GLU A 582 7.58 -15.29 -39.44
C GLU A 582 7.13 -16.05 -40.70
N ALA A 583 7.27 -17.39 -40.68
CA ALA A 583 6.82 -18.24 -41.76
C ALA A 583 5.30 -18.15 -42.00
N LEU A 584 4.52 -18.15 -40.90
CA LEU A 584 3.07 -18.01 -40.97
C LEU A 584 2.65 -16.60 -41.45
N THR A 585 3.36 -15.55 -41.03
CA THR A 585 3.15 -14.19 -41.51
C THR A 585 3.36 -14.10 -43.02
N GLN A 586 4.45 -14.67 -43.55
CA GLN A 586 4.72 -14.69 -44.98
C GLN A 586 3.66 -15.48 -45.77
N ALA A 587 3.22 -16.61 -45.23
CA ALA A 587 2.13 -17.38 -45.84
C ALA A 587 0.79 -16.61 -45.81
N SER A 588 0.51 -15.89 -44.75
CA SER A 588 -0.71 -15.06 -44.61
C SER A 588 -0.71 -13.85 -45.54
N HIS A 589 0.45 -13.26 -45.85
CA HIS A 589 0.54 -12.20 -46.86
C HIS A 589 0.10 -12.67 -48.28
N LYS A 590 0.44 -13.91 -48.67
CA LYS A 590 -0.03 -14.48 -49.93
C LYS A 590 -1.55 -14.64 -49.97
N LEU A 591 -2.14 -15.04 -48.83
CA LEU A 591 -3.60 -15.10 -48.69
C LEU A 591 -4.23 -13.74 -48.88
N ALA A 592 -3.69 -12.69 -48.27
CA ALA A 592 -4.17 -11.32 -48.40
C ALA A 592 -4.05 -10.79 -49.85
N GLU A 593 -2.93 -11.12 -50.58
CA GLU A 593 -2.78 -10.76 -52.00
C GLU A 593 -3.85 -11.41 -52.88
N VAL A 594 -4.16 -12.68 -52.64
CA VAL A 594 -5.22 -13.38 -53.40
C VAL A 594 -6.57 -12.72 -53.17
N MET A 595 -6.90 -12.40 -51.91
CA MET A 595 -8.14 -11.72 -51.58
C MET A 595 -8.23 -10.31 -52.16
N TYR A 596 -7.13 -9.56 -52.20
CA TYR A 596 -7.07 -8.22 -52.80
C TYR A 596 -7.27 -8.26 -54.32
N ARG A 597 -6.64 -9.24 -55.00
CA ARG A 597 -6.85 -9.46 -56.46
C ARG A 597 -8.29 -9.81 -56.78
N GLU A 598 -8.94 -10.65 -55.98
CA GLU A 598 -10.35 -10.99 -56.16
C GLU A 598 -11.28 -9.79 -55.92
N ALA A 599 -10.99 -8.99 -54.87
CA ALA A 599 -11.75 -7.78 -54.61
C ALA A 599 -11.65 -6.78 -55.78
N GLN A 600 -10.45 -6.61 -56.37
CA GLN A 600 -10.25 -5.81 -57.56
C GLN A 600 -10.93 -6.40 -58.81
N ALA A 601 -10.89 -7.71 -59.02
CA ALA A 601 -11.57 -8.36 -60.13
C ALA A 601 -13.10 -8.21 -60.04
N LYS A 602 -13.67 -8.31 -58.85
CA LYS A 602 -15.09 -8.05 -58.63
C LYS A 602 -15.49 -6.60 -58.81
N SER A 603 -14.65 -5.64 -58.43
CA SER A 603 -14.89 -4.21 -58.64
C SER A 603 -14.80 -3.84 -60.10
N GLN A 604 -13.92 -4.49 -60.89
CA GLN A 604 -13.82 -4.30 -62.35
C GLN A 604 -14.99 -4.95 -63.10
N GLN A 605 -15.53 -6.08 -62.65
CA GLN A 605 -16.73 -6.68 -63.23
C GLN A 605 -18.03 -5.92 -62.92
N ALA A 606 -18.08 -5.26 -61.75
CA ALA A 606 -19.21 -4.39 -61.37
C ALA A 606 -19.19 -3.02 -62.12
N GLY A 607 -18.01 -2.61 -62.64
CA GLY A 607 -17.83 -1.36 -63.38
C GLY A 607 -18.08 -1.47 -64.88
N ALA A 608 -18.32 -2.69 -65.44
CA ALA A 608 -18.51 -2.89 -66.90
C ALA A 608 -19.99 -2.91 -67.36
N GLY A 609 -20.93 -2.56 -66.51
CA GLY A 609 -22.34 -2.58 -66.84
C GLY A 609 -23.10 -1.37 -66.28
N THR A 610 -22.80 -0.16 -66.78
CA THR A 610 -23.74 0.98 -66.93
C THR A 610 -22.99 2.24 -67.41
N SER A 611 -22.95 2.44 -68.65
CA SER A 611 -22.80 3.77 -69.23
C SER A 611 -24.19 4.44 -69.28
N GLY A 612 -24.38 5.56 -68.60
CA GLY A 612 -25.61 6.32 -68.57
C GLY A 612 -25.61 7.46 -67.58
N GLU A 613 -25.28 8.67 -68.14
CA GLU A 613 -25.67 10.01 -67.71
C GLU A 613 -25.96 10.40 -66.28
N GLY A 614 -25.14 11.30 -65.77
CA GLY A 614 -25.46 12.63 -65.23
C GLY A 614 -26.32 12.74 -63.97
N ALA A 615 -25.75 13.20 -62.88
CA ALA A 615 -26.19 14.38 -62.15
C ALA A 615 -25.43 14.49 -60.79
N SER A 616 -25.01 15.70 -60.50
CA SER A 616 -24.43 16.24 -59.29
C SER A 616 -25.33 16.02 -58.04
N GLY A 617 -24.75 15.65 -56.88
CA GLY A 617 -25.47 15.63 -55.60
C GLY A 617 -24.59 15.25 -54.44
N GLN A 618 -24.51 16.14 -53.48
CA GLN A 618 -23.72 16.25 -52.29
C GLN A 618 -23.58 15.00 -51.39
N ALA A 619 -22.44 14.99 -50.74
CA ALA A 619 -21.98 14.06 -49.71
C ALA A 619 -22.86 14.00 -48.46
N ALA A 620 -23.02 12.79 -47.92
CA ALA A 620 -23.31 12.58 -46.51
C ALA A 620 -22.40 11.45 -45.99
N GLY A 621 -21.60 11.75 -44.98
CA GLY A 621 -20.60 10.87 -44.44
C GLY A 621 -21.19 9.77 -43.53
N GLY A 622 -20.61 8.59 -43.64
CA GLY A 622 -20.78 7.51 -42.68
C GLY A 622 -19.45 7.31 -41.91
N PRO A 623 -19.47 6.77 -40.70
CA PRO A 623 -18.33 6.80 -39.82
C PRO A 623 -17.26 5.77 -40.20
N LYS A 624 -16.05 6.25 -40.40
CA LYS A 624 -14.85 5.43 -40.46
C LYS A 624 -14.45 5.06 -39.01
N GLY A 625 -14.39 3.79 -38.71
CA GLY A 625 -13.67 3.29 -37.52
C GLY A 625 -12.18 3.31 -37.82
N ASP A 626 -11.47 4.18 -37.14
CA ASP A 626 -10.00 4.17 -37.16
C ASP A 626 -9.46 3.05 -36.30
N VAL A 627 -8.74 2.13 -36.94
CA VAL A 627 -7.82 1.22 -36.28
C VAL A 627 -6.56 2.04 -36.04
N VAL A 628 -6.25 2.34 -34.79
CA VAL A 628 -5.02 3.05 -34.42
C VAL A 628 -3.93 2.00 -34.27
N ASP A 629 -3.04 1.93 -35.28
CA ASP A 629 -1.71 1.37 -35.12
C ASP A 629 -0.89 2.35 -34.28
N ALA A 630 -0.40 1.92 -33.15
CA ALA A 630 0.50 2.73 -32.33
C ALA A 630 1.91 2.70 -32.95
N GLU A 631 2.23 3.70 -33.74
CA GLU A 631 3.62 4.05 -34.07
C GLU A 631 4.19 4.91 -32.94
N PHE A 632 5.30 4.45 -32.35
CA PHE A 632 6.11 5.25 -31.43
C PHE A 632 6.95 6.23 -32.24
N GLU A 633 6.70 7.52 -32.14
CA GLU A 633 7.63 8.57 -32.56
C GLU A 633 8.61 8.86 -31.42
N ASP A 634 9.88 8.61 -31.72
CA ASP A 634 11.03 8.98 -30.89
C ASP A 634 11.28 10.50 -31.03
N LEU A 635 10.99 11.25 -29.96
CA LEU A 635 11.28 12.69 -29.90
C LEU A 635 12.76 12.89 -29.48
N GLY A 636 13.66 12.72 -30.42
CA GLY A 636 15.06 13.13 -30.31
C GLY A 636 15.22 14.62 -30.05
N GLU A 637 16.21 14.88 -29.20
CA GLU A 637 16.78 16.15 -28.74
C GLU A 637 16.65 17.36 -29.67
N LYS A 638 16.10 18.47 -29.17
CA LYS A 638 16.36 19.79 -29.73
C LYS A 638 17.47 20.49 -28.93
N LYS A 639 18.63 20.67 -29.63
CA LYS A 639 19.70 21.59 -29.21
C LYS A 639 19.19 23.04 -29.20
N LYS A 640 19.71 23.75 -28.19
CA LYS A 640 19.56 25.20 -28.01
C LYS A 640 20.26 25.96 -29.13
N GLU A 641 19.64 27.02 -29.53
CA GLU A 641 20.25 28.35 -29.73
C GLU A 641 19.51 29.37 -28.86
#